data_b24d6205a8ee5c8209243f38eb9e79f1
#
_entry.id   b24d6205a8ee5c8209243f38eb9e79f1
#
_cell.length_a   1.000
_cell.length_b   1.000
_cell.length_c   1.000
_cell.angle_alpha   90.00
_cell.angle_beta   90.00
_cell.angle_gamma   90.00
#
_symmetry.space_group_name_H-M   'P 1'
#
loop_
_entity.id
_entity.type
_entity.pdbx_description
1 polymer ?
#
loop_
_entity_poly.entity_id
_entity_poly.type
_entity_poly.pdbx_seq_one_letter_code
_entity_poly.pdbx_strand_id
1 'polypeptide(L)'
;MKTENVKKSGRTSRTKHIGLVRNDSYLEPFEEAIKGRHEHVIWKLGCLTRNGKTKLSDFANGHNYYGLHKLKRGWVFREWAPNATRLFLVGDFNKWQENEKYEAHRIEGTGNWELKLKEKDLKHGDLYKMHVYWEGGFGERIPAWTRRVVQDEQTKIFSAQVWNPAEQYVWKKETFRPKKSPLLIYECHIGMAEDAEKVGSYDEFRENVLPRIIADGYNCIQVMAIQEHPYYGSFGYHVSSFFASSSRFGTPEQLKRLIDTAHQHGIAVIMDIVHSHAVKNEVEGLGNLAGDPNQYFYPGDRHEHPAWDSLCFDYGKDEVLHFLLSNCKYWLEEFHFDGFRFDGVTSMLYYSHGLGEAFCGYQDYFNGHQDDNAICYLTLANLLIHEVNPQAITIAEEVSGMPGLAAKFTDGGYGFDYRMAMNIPDYWIKTIKEQPDENWKPSSIFWELTNRRADEKTVSYCESHDQALVGDKTIIFRLIDSDMYWHFRQGDENGNVNRGIALHKMIRLATASTINGGYLNFMGNEFGHPEWIDFPREGNGWSYKYARRQWNLVDNQELDYHFLGDFDKEMIATIKSEKNFQRTPVQEIWHNDGDQILAYMRGNLIFVFNFNPTKSFTDYGFLVPTGSYDVVLNTDAVKFGGNGLADDSITHLTTYDPLYMEERKEWLKLYIPARSAVVLKKN
;
A
#
# COMPACT_ATOMS: atom_id res chain seq x y z
N MET A 1 49.79 54.30 29.32
CA MET A 1 48.97 53.27 29.96
C MET A 1 48.17 52.57 28.87
N LYS A 2 48.51 51.33 28.58
CA LYS A 2 47.85 50.49 27.55
C LYS A 2 46.64 49.82 28.18
N THR A 3 45.44 49.99 27.57
CA THR A 3 44.23 49.26 27.92
C THR A 3 44.11 48.05 27.00
N GLU A 4 44.20 46.86 27.60
CA GLU A 4 44.03 45.58 26.92
C GLU A 4 42.55 45.30 26.62
N ASN A 5 42.26 45.07 25.34
CA ASN A 5 40.97 44.54 24.87
C ASN A 5 40.91 43.04 25.07
N VAL A 6 40.13 42.60 26.04
CA VAL A 6 39.75 41.16 26.19
C VAL A 6 38.60 40.87 25.23
N LYS A 7 38.88 40.22 24.10
CA LYS A 7 37.90 39.57 23.25
C LYS A 7 37.42 38.28 23.93
N LYS A 8 36.24 38.30 24.52
CA LYS A 8 35.49 37.08 24.86
C LYS A 8 34.93 36.48 23.56
N SER A 9 35.58 35.42 23.05
CA SER A 9 35.02 34.56 22.05
C SER A 9 34.05 33.57 22.72
N GLY A 10 32.79 33.93 22.79
CA GLY A 10 31.73 32.99 23.12
C GLY A 10 31.47 32.05 21.92
N ARG A 11 32.19 30.94 21.84
CA ARG A 11 31.75 29.82 21.03
C ARG A 11 30.62 29.12 21.79
N THR A 12 29.36 29.52 21.49
CA THR A 12 28.20 28.70 21.78
C THR A 12 28.34 27.42 20.94
N SER A 13 28.54 26.30 21.63
CA SER A 13 28.40 25.01 20.98
C SER A 13 26.97 24.91 20.44
N ARG A 14 26.78 25.05 19.13
CA ARG A 14 25.52 24.71 18.50
C ARG A 14 25.27 23.24 18.79
N THR A 15 24.39 22.94 19.71
CA THR A 15 23.81 21.60 19.90
C THR A 15 23.28 21.18 18.56
N LYS A 16 23.81 20.08 18.03
CA LYS A 16 23.47 19.61 16.68
C LYS A 16 22.14 18.87 16.79
N HIS A 17 21.03 19.54 16.46
CA HIS A 17 19.71 18.95 16.45
C HIS A 17 19.66 17.68 15.59
N ILE A 18 18.80 16.72 15.95
CA ILE A 18 18.51 15.53 15.15
C ILE A 18 17.86 15.94 13.79
N GLY A 19 17.97 15.11 12.76
CA GLY A 19 17.56 15.45 11.40
C GLY A 19 16.13 15.96 11.27
N LEU A 20 15.17 15.30 11.92
CA LEU A 20 13.77 15.71 11.92
C LEU A 20 13.58 17.14 12.45
N VAL A 21 14.24 17.49 13.56
CA VAL A 21 14.16 18.83 14.16
C VAL A 21 14.83 19.88 13.28
N ARG A 22 15.92 19.53 12.58
CA ARG A 22 16.53 20.43 11.59
C ARG A 22 15.61 20.74 10.40
N ASN A 23 14.82 19.77 10.00
CA ASN A 23 13.90 19.90 8.86
C ASN A 23 12.60 20.62 9.26
N ASP A 24 12.20 20.51 10.54
CA ASP A 24 10.98 21.06 11.08
C ASP A 24 11.23 21.59 12.50
N SER A 25 11.46 22.92 12.62
CA SER A 25 11.77 23.56 13.91
C SER A 25 10.63 23.52 14.93
N TYR A 26 9.38 23.27 14.49
CA TYR A 26 8.26 23.07 15.42
C TYR A 26 8.38 21.77 16.23
N LEU A 27 9.27 20.84 15.84
CA LEU A 27 9.58 19.64 16.60
C LEU A 27 10.63 19.87 17.71
N GLU A 28 11.24 21.04 17.83
CA GLU A 28 12.27 21.32 18.85
C GLU A 28 11.79 21.04 20.28
N PRO A 29 10.55 21.37 20.71
CA PRO A 29 10.05 21.02 22.03
C PRO A 29 9.98 19.52 22.31
N PHE A 30 9.95 18.69 21.27
CA PHE A 30 9.80 17.23 21.34
C PHE A 30 11.08 16.47 21.01
N GLU A 31 12.22 17.17 20.85
CA GLU A 31 13.49 16.56 20.43
C GLU A 31 13.94 15.45 21.36
N GLU A 32 13.77 15.61 22.67
CA GLU A 32 14.15 14.58 23.65
C GLU A 32 13.28 13.31 23.51
N ALA A 33 11.99 13.44 23.23
CA ALA A 33 11.11 12.28 22.96
C ALA A 33 11.52 11.56 21.66
N ILE A 34 11.86 12.33 20.61
CA ILE A 34 12.33 11.79 19.34
C ILE A 34 13.65 11.03 19.54
N LYS A 35 14.59 11.60 20.29
CA LYS A 35 15.87 10.95 20.63
C LYS A 35 15.66 9.70 21.47
N GLY A 36 14.75 9.75 22.45
CA GLY A 36 14.43 8.61 23.30
C GLY A 36 13.90 7.42 22.50
N ARG A 37 12.98 7.65 21.54
CA ARG A 37 12.51 6.61 20.61
C ARG A 37 13.65 6.05 19.75
N HIS A 38 14.49 6.91 19.22
CA HIS A 38 15.66 6.50 18.42
C HIS A 38 16.64 5.66 19.23
N GLU A 39 16.96 6.05 20.45
CA GLU A 39 17.82 5.32 21.37
C GLU A 39 17.21 3.97 21.78
N HIS A 40 15.89 3.90 21.98
CA HIS A 40 15.18 2.66 22.25
C HIS A 40 15.36 1.65 21.10
N VAL A 41 15.23 2.11 19.85
CA VAL A 41 15.47 1.26 18.67
C VAL A 41 16.92 0.79 18.60
N ILE A 42 17.89 1.68 18.84
CA ILE A 42 19.33 1.32 18.86
C ILE A 42 19.61 0.28 19.96
N TRP A 43 19.06 0.48 21.14
CA TRP A 43 19.19 -0.47 22.24
C TRP A 43 18.63 -1.85 21.87
N LYS A 44 17.36 -1.89 21.38
CA LYS A 44 16.72 -3.16 20.96
C LYS A 44 17.49 -3.82 19.83
N LEU A 45 17.91 -3.08 18.82
CA LEU A 45 18.77 -3.58 17.74
C LEU A 45 20.06 -4.20 18.30
N GLY A 46 20.69 -3.53 19.27
CA GLY A 46 21.86 -4.06 19.95
C GLY A 46 21.59 -5.38 20.66
N CYS A 47 20.45 -5.51 21.34
CA CYS A 47 20.03 -6.77 21.97
C CYS A 47 19.88 -7.90 20.93
N LEU A 48 19.15 -7.65 19.85
CA LEU A 48 18.86 -8.64 18.81
C LEU A 48 20.08 -9.04 17.98
N THR A 49 21.04 -8.13 17.80
CA THR A 49 22.26 -8.34 16.99
C THR A 49 23.50 -8.64 17.82
N ARG A 50 23.35 -8.91 19.13
CA ARG A 50 24.49 -9.12 20.06
C ARG A 50 25.51 -7.98 19.99
N ASN A 51 25.00 -6.75 20.03
CA ASN A 51 25.78 -5.50 19.88
C ASN A 51 26.56 -5.45 18.55
N GLY A 52 25.91 -5.77 17.43
CA GLY A 52 26.46 -5.72 16.09
C GLY A 52 27.40 -6.87 15.72
N LYS A 53 27.48 -7.95 16.55
CA LYS A 53 28.22 -9.17 16.18
C LYS A 53 27.53 -10.01 15.12
N THR A 54 26.23 -9.89 15.00
CA THR A 54 25.38 -10.51 13.96
C THR A 54 24.56 -9.43 13.28
N LYS A 55 24.01 -9.73 12.11
CA LYS A 55 23.08 -8.85 11.40
C LYS A 55 21.66 -9.00 11.93
N LEU A 56 20.81 -8.02 11.67
CA LEU A 56 19.38 -8.14 11.97
C LEU A 56 18.74 -9.26 11.15
N SER A 57 19.18 -9.46 9.91
CA SER A 57 18.76 -10.58 9.05
C SER A 57 19.18 -11.96 9.56
N ASP A 58 20.20 -12.07 10.41
CA ASP A 58 20.54 -13.33 11.09
C ASP A 58 19.55 -13.64 12.22
N PHE A 59 19.09 -12.61 12.93
CA PHE A 59 18.01 -12.75 13.92
C PHE A 59 16.68 -13.09 13.23
N ALA A 60 16.33 -12.36 12.20
CA ALA A 60 15.08 -12.53 11.45
C ALA A 60 15.12 -13.76 10.52
N ASN A 61 15.44 -14.92 11.04
CA ASN A 61 15.67 -16.15 10.28
C ASN A 61 14.85 -17.35 10.79
N GLY A 62 13.78 -17.09 11.54
CA GLY A 62 12.93 -18.12 12.13
C GLY A 62 12.27 -19.04 11.11
N HIS A 63 11.89 -18.50 9.95
CA HIS A 63 11.31 -19.27 8.85
C HIS A 63 12.24 -20.36 8.28
N ASN A 64 13.55 -20.30 8.53
CA ASN A 64 14.51 -21.35 8.17
C ASN A 64 14.79 -22.33 9.32
N TYR A 65 14.23 -22.08 10.49
CA TYR A 65 14.38 -22.92 11.67
C TYR A 65 13.07 -23.60 12.08
N TYR A 66 11.98 -22.83 12.21
CA TYR A 66 10.65 -23.31 12.58
C TYR A 66 9.85 -23.79 11.37
N GLY A 67 8.80 -24.55 11.65
CA GLY A 67 7.96 -25.20 10.64
C GLY A 67 8.53 -26.54 10.20
N LEU A 68 8.00 -27.06 9.12
CA LEU A 68 8.38 -28.35 8.54
C LEU A 68 9.39 -28.15 7.40
N HIS A 69 10.57 -28.75 7.55
CA HIS A 69 11.65 -28.66 6.55
C HIS A 69 12.10 -30.03 6.04
N LYS A 70 12.27 -30.14 4.72
CA LYS A 70 12.94 -31.26 4.07
C LYS A 70 14.45 -31.12 4.27
N LEU A 71 15.06 -32.15 4.81
CA LEU A 71 16.52 -32.28 4.95
C LEU A 71 17.08 -33.19 3.85
N LYS A 72 18.41 -33.26 3.73
CA LYS A 72 19.08 -34.21 2.83
C LYS A 72 18.69 -35.67 3.12
N ARG A 73 18.39 -35.99 4.38
CA ARG A 73 17.96 -37.34 4.83
C ARG A 73 16.81 -37.20 5.83
N GLY A 74 15.57 -37.06 5.34
CA GLY A 74 14.38 -37.01 6.19
C GLY A 74 13.82 -35.58 6.32
N TRP A 75 13.12 -35.35 7.41
CA TRP A 75 12.39 -34.12 7.72
C TRP A 75 12.69 -33.68 9.14
N VAL A 76 12.58 -32.40 9.38
CA VAL A 76 12.55 -31.81 10.72
C VAL A 76 11.36 -30.87 10.83
N PHE A 77 10.61 -31.02 11.90
CA PHE A 77 9.57 -30.09 12.30
C PHE A 77 9.97 -29.42 13.60
N ARG A 78 9.75 -28.10 13.69
CA ARG A 78 9.97 -27.32 14.92
C ARG A 78 8.84 -26.33 15.13
N GLU A 79 8.45 -26.16 16.39
CA GLU A 79 7.46 -25.18 16.78
C GLU A 79 7.83 -24.51 18.12
N TRP A 80 7.43 -23.26 18.29
CA TRP A 80 7.56 -22.53 19.56
C TRP A 80 6.23 -22.62 20.31
N ALA A 81 6.18 -23.46 21.32
CA ALA A 81 5.00 -23.71 22.16
C ALA A 81 5.42 -23.83 23.63
N PRO A 82 5.78 -22.72 24.30
CA PRO A 82 6.40 -22.75 25.63
C PRO A 82 5.54 -23.40 26.70
N ASN A 83 4.21 -23.30 26.61
CA ASN A 83 3.27 -23.85 27.59
C ASN A 83 2.80 -25.27 27.25
N ALA A 84 3.18 -25.80 26.08
CA ALA A 84 2.83 -27.17 25.73
C ALA A 84 3.48 -28.19 26.67
N THR A 85 2.73 -29.23 27.01
CA THR A 85 3.21 -30.40 27.77
C THR A 85 3.49 -31.59 26.88
N ARG A 86 2.77 -31.73 25.76
CA ARG A 86 3.00 -32.70 24.69
C ARG A 86 2.59 -32.10 23.34
N LEU A 87 3.23 -32.55 22.28
CA LEU A 87 2.93 -32.12 20.92
C LEU A 87 3.10 -33.28 19.94
N PHE A 88 2.09 -33.52 19.11
CA PHE A 88 2.11 -34.53 18.07
C PHE A 88 1.83 -33.91 16.71
N LEU A 89 2.43 -34.47 15.65
CA LEU A 89 1.93 -34.27 14.29
C LEU A 89 0.91 -35.36 13.95
N VAL A 90 -0.24 -34.96 13.46
CA VAL A 90 -1.29 -35.84 12.95
C VAL A 90 -1.61 -35.43 11.51
N GLY A 91 -1.90 -36.44 10.66
CA GLY A 91 -2.18 -36.18 9.26
C GLY A 91 -2.38 -37.45 8.44
N ASP A 92 -2.34 -37.32 7.12
CA ASP A 92 -2.56 -38.45 6.19
C ASP A 92 -1.55 -39.57 6.42
N PHE A 93 -0.33 -39.25 6.81
CA PHE A 93 0.76 -40.19 7.04
C PHE A 93 0.55 -41.11 8.26
N ASN A 94 -0.32 -40.78 9.20
CA ASN A 94 -0.66 -41.58 10.38
C ASN A 94 -2.17 -41.76 10.59
N LYS A 95 -2.97 -41.51 9.54
CA LYS A 95 -4.44 -41.60 9.56
C LYS A 95 -5.08 -40.67 10.60
N TRP A 96 -4.49 -39.50 10.83
CA TRP A 96 -4.95 -38.49 11.78
C TRP A 96 -5.00 -38.98 13.24
N GLN A 97 -4.13 -39.97 13.58
CA GLN A 97 -4.06 -40.52 14.92
C GLN A 97 -2.69 -40.24 15.54
N GLU A 98 -2.70 -39.95 16.84
CA GLU A 98 -1.47 -39.84 17.59
C GLU A 98 -0.66 -41.14 17.62
N ASN A 99 0.64 -40.97 17.51
CA ASN A 99 1.58 -42.07 17.55
C ASN A 99 2.92 -41.56 18.07
N GLU A 100 3.60 -42.31 18.97
CA GLU A 100 4.89 -41.96 19.55
C GLU A 100 5.95 -41.56 18.51
N LYS A 101 5.91 -42.17 17.33
CA LYS A 101 6.80 -41.82 16.21
C LYS A 101 6.65 -40.38 15.74
N TYR A 102 5.49 -39.77 15.92
CA TYR A 102 5.18 -38.41 15.49
C TYR A 102 5.04 -37.44 16.68
N GLU A 103 5.49 -37.89 17.87
CA GLU A 103 5.59 -37.03 19.05
C GLU A 103 6.86 -36.17 18.98
N ALA A 104 6.70 -34.85 19.10
CA ALA A 104 7.82 -33.92 19.20
C ALA A 104 8.40 -33.92 20.62
N HIS A 105 9.69 -33.63 20.72
CA HIS A 105 10.40 -33.53 21.99
C HIS A 105 10.72 -32.08 22.30
N ARG A 106 10.53 -31.70 23.56
CA ARG A 106 10.87 -30.35 24.04
C ARG A 106 12.39 -30.18 24.09
N ILE A 107 12.87 -29.07 23.55
CA ILE A 107 14.27 -28.65 23.69
C ILE A 107 14.38 -27.92 25.02
N GLU A 108 15.11 -28.51 25.97
CA GLU A 108 15.23 -27.98 27.32
C GLU A 108 15.73 -26.51 27.34
N GLY A 109 15.14 -25.72 28.23
CA GLY A 109 15.52 -24.30 28.42
C GLY A 109 15.07 -23.33 27.34
N THR A 110 14.23 -23.80 26.37
CA THR A 110 13.83 -22.93 25.26
C THR A 110 12.30 -22.97 25.10
N GLY A 111 11.44 -23.19 25.11
CA GLY A 111 10.02 -23.31 24.72
C GLY A 111 9.80 -23.94 23.34
N ASN A 112 10.86 -24.46 22.74
CA ASN A 112 10.81 -25.06 21.41
C ASN A 112 10.60 -26.57 21.47
N TRP A 113 9.94 -27.09 20.43
CA TRP A 113 9.68 -28.50 20.20
C TRP A 113 10.31 -28.94 18.89
N GLU A 114 10.89 -30.13 18.85
CA GLU A 114 11.52 -30.70 17.65
C GLU A 114 11.05 -32.13 17.41
N LEU A 115 10.75 -32.45 16.15
CA LEU A 115 10.48 -33.80 15.67
C LEU A 115 11.32 -34.09 14.42
N LYS A 116 12.05 -35.21 14.42
CA LYS A 116 12.81 -35.70 13.26
C LYS A 116 12.16 -36.95 12.68
N LEU A 117 11.92 -36.92 11.38
CA LEU A 117 11.27 -37.99 10.65
C LEU A 117 12.14 -38.50 9.50
N LYS A 118 11.95 -39.76 9.12
CA LYS A 118 12.62 -40.35 7.94
C LYS A 118 11.98 -39.78 6.66
N GLU A 119 12.71 -39.89 5.56
CA GLU A 119 12.24 -39.39 4.25
C GLU A 119 10.90 -39.98 3.82
N LYS A 120 10.69 -41.28 4.02
CA LYS A 120 9.46 -41.98 3.67
C LYS A 120 8.26 -41.70 4.56
N ASP A 121 8.45 -40.97 5.64
CA ASP A 121 7.40 -40.76 6.65
C ASP A 121 6.43 -39.65 6.27
N LEU A 122 6.83 -38.76 5.36
CA LEU A 122 5.99 -37.71 4.80
C LEU A 122 6.13 -37.64 3.28
N LYS A 123 5.07 -37.25 2.59
CA LYS A 123 5.03 -37.04 1.15
C LYS A 123 4.57 -35.62 0.83
N HIS A 124 4.98 -35.11 -0.32
CA HIS A 124 4.40 -33.88 -0.88
C HIS A 124 2.88 -34.03 -1.01
N GLY A 125 2.13 -33.08 -0.53
CA GLY A 125 0.68 -33.05 -0.58
C GLY A 125 -0.01 -33.61 0.67
N ASP A 126 0.69 -34.35 1.54
CA ASP A 126 0.10 -34.86 2.79
C ASP A 126 -0.46 -33.69 3.62
N LEU A 127 -1.68 -33.81 4.10
CA LEU A 127 -2.30 -32.86 5.01
C LEU A 127 -1.92 -33.17 6.45
N TYR A 128 -1.75 -32.14 7.27
CA TYR A 128 -1.38 -32.35 8.68
C TYR A 128 -1.81 -31.17 9.58
N LYS A 129 -1.86 -31.46 10.88
CA LYS A 129 -2.04 -30.51 11.97
C LYS A 129 -1.16 -30.89 13.16
N MET A 130 -1.16 -30.06 14.21
CA MET A 130 -0.63 -30.39 15.52
C MET A 130 -1.74 -30.72 16.49
N HIS A 131 -1.55 -31.76 17.26
CA HIS A 131 -2.24 -31.96 18.54
C HIS A 131 -1.35 -31.43 19.66
N VAL A 132 -1.82 -30.40 20.35
CA VAL A 132 -1.06 -29.71 21.38
C VAL A 132 -1.77 -29.88 22.72
N TYR A 133 -1.05 -30.39 23.71
CA TYR A 133 -1.52 -30.53 25.09
C TYR A 133 -0.84 -29.47 25.96
N TRP A 134 -1.60 -28.92 26.91
CA TRP A 134 -1.10 -28.01 27.95
C TRP A 134 -1.78 -28.35 29.27
N GLU A 135 -1.37 -27.70 30.35
CA GLU A 135 -1.99 -27.93 31.66
C GLU A 135 -3.46 -27.54 31.62
N GLY A 136 -4.34 -28.55 31.81
CA GLY A 136 -5.79 -28.36 31.82
C GLY A 136 -6.47 -28.30 30.46
N GLY A 137 -5.75 -28.57 29.34
CA GLY A 137 -6.35 -28.48 28.01
C GLY A 137 -5.64 -29.23 26.90
N PHE A 138 -6.31 -29.23 25.76
CA PHE A 138 -5.85 -29.82 24.51
C PHE A 138 -6.47 -29.06 23.33
N GLY A 139 -5.75 -29.00 22.20
CA GLY A 139 -6.29 -28.43 20.97
C GLY A 139 -5.61 -28.97 19.73
N GLU A 140 -6.37 -29.01 18.64
CA GLU A 140 -5.87 -29.21 17.29
C GLU A 140 -5.49 -27.85 16.72
N ARG A 141 -4.30 -27.70 16.12
CA ARG A 141 -3.75 -26.43 15.65
C ARG A 141 -3.05 -26.59 14.31
N ILE A 142 -3.11 -25.53 13.48
CA ILE A 142 -2.18 -25.38 12.35
C ILE A 142 -0.87 -24.80 12.92
N PRO A 143 0.32 -25.33 12.56
CA PRO A 143 1.58 -24.78 13.03
C PRO A 143 1.80 -23.33 12.60
N ALA A 144 2.31 -22.50 13.51
CA ALA A 144 2.46 -21.06 13.30
C ALA A 144 3.36 -20.68 12.09
N TRP A 145 4.34 -21.53 11.78
CA TRP A 145 5.33 -21.31 10.72
C TRP A 145 5.04 -22.12 9.45
N THR A 146 3.80 -22.51 9.25
CA THR A 146 3.39 -23.31 8.08
C THR A 146 3.47 -22.49 6.80
N ARG A 147 4.11 -23.05 5.76
CA ARG A 147 4.32 -22.39 4.46
C ARG A 147 3.22 -22.68 3.43
N ARG A 148 2.38 -23.67 3.69
CA ARG A 148 1.24 -24.01 2.83
C ARG A 148 0.08 -24.47 3.69
N VAL A 149 -1.07 -23.85 3.50
CA VAL A 149 -2.34 -24.22 4.13
C VAL A 149 -3.39 -24.33 3.03
N VAL A 150 -4.24 -25.32 3.10
CA VAL A 150 -5.30 -25.56 2.11
C VAL A 150 -6.62 -25.79 2.82
N GLN A 151 -7.71 -25.41 2.17
CA GLN A 151 -9.07 -25.63 2.64
C GLN A 151 -9.69 -26.82 1.89
N ASP A 152 -10.28 -27.75 2.62
CA ASP A 152 -11.10 -28.82 2.02
C ASP A 152 -12.39 -28.21 1.45
N GLU A 153 -12.73 -28.56 0.22
CA GLU A 153 -13.86 -27.93 -0.49
C GLU A 153 -15.22 -28.31 0.11
N GLN A 154 -15.34 -29.48 0.71
CA GLN A 154 -16.61 -30.01 1.25
C GLN A 154 -16.80 -29.60 2.70
N THR A 155 -15.79 -29.84 3.54
CA THR A 155 -15.87 -29.58 4.98
C THR A 155 -15.54 -28.14 5.36
N LYS A 156 -14.87 -27.41 4.46
CA LYS A 156 -14.32 -26.06 4.68
C LYS A 156 -13.26 -25.99 5.78
N ILE A 157 -12.76 -27.13 6.23
CA ILE A 157 -11.70 -27.23 7.23
C ILE A 157 -10.35 -26.92 6.58
N PHE A 158 -9.55 -26.09 7.24
CA PHE A 158 -8.18 -25.80 6.85
C PHE A 158 -7.21 -26.80 7.47
N SER A 159 -6.19 -27.17 6.70
CA SER A 159 -5.08 -28.00 7.15
C SER A 159 -3.76 -27.49 6.57
N ALA A 160 -2.69 -27.64 7.33
CA ALA A 160 -1.35 -27.50 6.81
C ALA A 160 -1.09 -28.57 5.76
N GLN A 161 -0.28 -28.27 4.75
CA GLN A 161 0.09 -29.23 3.71
C GLN A 161 1.60 -29.32 3.59
N VAL A 162 2.12 -30.56 3.52
CA VAL A 162 3.53 -30.82 3.22
C VAL A 162 3.83 -30.34 1.81
N TRP A 163 4.60 -29.23 1.70
CA TRP A 163 4.92 -28.64 0.41
C TRP A 163 6.37 -28.88 0.04
N ASN A 164 6.59 -29.81 -0.86
CA ASN A 164 7.91 -30.16 -1.39
C ASN A 164 7.74 -30.69 -2.82
N PRO A 165 7.44 -29.81 -3.80
CA PRO A 165 7.23 -30.23 -5.17
C PRO A 165 8.52 -30.85 -5.74
N ALA A 166 8.35 -31.78 -6.68
CA ALA A 166 9.46 -32.50 -7.31
C ALA A 166 10.40 -31.54 -8.06
N GLU A 167 9.82 -30.52 -8.67
CA GLU A 167 10.56 -29.45 -9.35
C GLU A 167 10.42 -28.15 -8.57
N GLN A 168 11.56 -27.62 -8.12
CA GLN A 168 11.62 -26.31 -7.49
C GLN A 168 11.45 -25.22 -8.54
N TYR A 169 10.79 -24.11 -8.19
CA TYR A 169 10.64 -22.99 -9.09
C TYR A 169 12.00 -22.38 -9.45
N VAL A 170 12.27 -22.22 -10.74
CA VAL A 170 13.50 -21.60 -11.27
C VAL A 170 13.17 -20.20 -11.78
N TRP A 171 13.71 -19.18 -11.11
CA TRP A 171 13.51 -17.80 -11.50
C TRP A 171 14.18 -17.47 -12.83
N LYS A 172 13.43 -16.88 -13.75
CA LYS A 172 13.96 -16.37 -15.03
C LYS A 172 14.63 -15.00 -14.85
N LYS A 173 14.14 -14.23 -13.87
CA LYS A 173 14.69 -12.93 -13.50
C LYS A 173 15.19 -12.98 -12.05
N GLU A 174 16.34 -13.62 -11.82
CA GLU A 174 16.94 -13.76 -10.50
C GLU A 174 17.23 -12.44 -9.77
N THR A 175 17.60 -11.42 -10.53
CA THR A 175 17.87 -10.08 -9.99
C THR A 175 16.98 -9.06 -10.66
N PHE A 176 16.17 -8.41 -9.85
CA PHE A 176 15.33 -7.31 -10.29
C PHE A 176 15.63 -6.05 -9.46
N ARG A 177 15.55 -4.88 -10.08
CA ARG A 177 15.70 -3.59 -9.41
C ARG A 177 14.56 -2.67 -9.84
N PRO A 178 13.65 -2.32 -8.93
CA PRO A 178 12.51 -1.48 -9.24
C PRO A 178 12.94 -0.08 -9.69
N LYS A 179 12.28 0.44 -10.72
CA LYS A 179 12.39 1.85 -11.12
C LYS A 179 11.40 2.65 -10.27
N LYS A 180 11.92 3.43 -9.32
CA LYS A 180 11.12 4.22 -8.37
C LYS A 180 10.82 5.66 -8.81
N SER A 181 10.90 6.00 -10.09
CA SER A 181 10.85 7.41 -10.50
C SER A 181 9.99 7.64 -11.74
N PRO A 182 8.78 8.17 -11.57
CA PRO A 182 7.96 8.14 -10.35
C PRO A 182 7.49 6.73 -10.02
N LEU A 183 7.07 6.47 -8.78
CA LEU A 183 6.44 5.22 -8.40
C LEU A 183 4.96 5.26 -8.82
N LEU A 184 4.58 4.41 -9.78
CA LEU A 184 3.24 4.33 -10.33
C LEU A 184 2.66 2.96 -9.99
N ILE A 185 1.79 2.94 -8.98
CA ILE A 185 1.29 1.71 -8.35
C ILE A 185 -0.07 1.34 -8.92
N TYR A 186 -0.21 0.08 -9.29
CA TYR A 186 -1.48 -0.55 -9.61
C TYR A 186 -1.86 -1.49 -8.46
N GLU A 187 -2.81 -1.07 -7.62
CA GLU A 187 -3.33 -1.86 -6.51
C GLU A 187 -4.33 -2.89 -7.03
N CYS A 188 -4.24 -4.14 -6.58
CA CYS A 188 -5.09 -5.21 -7.07
C CYS A 188 -5.37 -6.28 -6.02
N HIS A 189 -6.54 -6.92 -6.14
CA HIS A 189 -6.92 -8.14 -5.43
C HIS A 189 -6.99 -9.29 -6.42
N ILE A 190 -6.17 -10.32 -6.20
CA ILE A 190 -6.05 -11.46 -7.15
C ILE A 190 -7.41 -12.12 -7.39
N GLY A 191 -8.14 -12.42 -6.32
CA GLY A 191 -9.39 -13.18 -6.42
C GLY A 191 -10.53 -12.47 -7.13
N MET A 192 -10.54 -11.11 -7.16
CA MET A 192 -11.61 -10.35 -7.82
C MET A 192 -11.19 -9.79 -9.20
N ALA A 193 -10.06 -10.23 -9.74
CA ALA A 193 -9.47 -9.64 -10.94
C ALA A 193 -10.06 -10.19 -12.28
N GLU A 194 -11.07 -11.04 -12.24
CA GLU A 194 -11.69 -11.67 -13.41
C GLU A 194 -13.11 -11.13 -13.68
N ASP A 195 -13.57 -11.22 -14.95
CA ASP A 195 -14.96 -10.92 -15.32
C ASP A 195 -15.95 -11.91 -14.71
N ALA A 196 -15.54 -13.17 -14.58
CA ALA A 196 -16.40 -14.25 -14.08
C ALA A 196 -16.70 -14.06 -12.59
N GLU A 197 -17.93 -14.42 -12.19
CA GLU A 197 -18.38 -14.43 -10.80
C GLU A 197 -17.77 -15.61 -10.01
N LYS A 198 -16.46 -15.58 -9.81
CA LYS A 198 -15.67 -16.60 -9.11
C LYS A 198 -14.43 -15.98 -8.47
N VAL A 199 -13.71 -16.77 -7.67
CA VAL A 199 -12.37 -16.40 -7.22
C VAL A 199 -11.38 -16.58 -8.37
N GLY A 200 -10.65 -15.52 -8.73
CA GLY A 200 -9.55 -15.55 -9.69
C GLY A 200 -8.29 -16.19 -9.14
N SER A 201 -7.40 -16.62 -10.03
CA SER A 201 -6.14 -17.28 -9.69
C SER A 201 -4.91 -16.44 -10.06
N TYR A 202 -3.74 -16.79 -9.49
CA TYR A 202 -2.45 -16.17 -9.84
C TYR A 202 -2.14 -16.29 -11.34
N ASP A 203 -2.45 -17.45 -11.95
CA ASP A 203 -2.20 -17.64 -13.39
C ASP A 203 -3.18 -16.83 -14.25
N GLU A 204 -4.47 -16.79 -13.91
CA GLU A 204 -5.45 -15.94 -14.61
C GLU A 204 -5.06 -14.46 -14.52
N PHE A 205 -4.67 -14.00 -13.34
CA PHE A 205 -4.18 -12.62 -13.18
C PHE A 205 -2.97 -12.34 -14.06
N ARG A 206 -1.99 -13.26 -14.08
CA ARG A 206 -0.79 -13.15 -14.91
C ARG A 206 -1.10 -13.10 -16.41
N GLU A 207 -2.10 -13.86 -16.83
CA GLU A 207 -2.47 -13.98 -18.26
C GLU A 207 -3.39 -12.89 -18.75
N ASN A 208 -4.35 -12.45 -17.92
CA ASN A 208 -5.41 -11.57 -18.34
C ASN A 208 -5.24 -10.11 -17.86
N VAL A 209 -4.69 -9.90 -16.65
CA VAL A 209 -4.63 -8.57 -16.01
C VAL A 209 -3.24 -7.94 -16.12
N LEU A 210 -2.18 -8.71 -15.88
CA LEU A 210 -0.82 -8.18 -15.96
C LEU A 210 -0.50 -7.52 -17.32
N PRO A 211 -0.93 -8.06 -18.50
CA PRO A 211 -0.73 -7.38 -19.77
C PRO A 211 -1.39 -6.00 -19.86
N ARG A 212 -2.56 -5.81 -19.21
CA ARG A 212 -3.24 -4.50 -19.15
C ARG A 212 -2.42 -3.50 -18.35
N ILE A 213 -1.97 -3.88 -17.17
CA ILE A 213 -1.11 -3.06 -16.30
C ILE A 213 0.16 -2.60 -17.04
N ILE A 214 0.79 -3.52 -17.81
CA ILE A 214 1.96 -3.22 -18.65
C ILE A 214 1.61 -2.19 -19.72
N ALA A 215 0.48 -2.38 -20.42
CA ALA A 215 0.03 -1.51 -21.49
C ALA A 215 -0.32 -0.10 -20.99
N ASP A 216 -0.88 0.02 -19.78
CA ASP A 216 -1.24 1.29 -19.14
C ASP A 216 -0.01 2.02 -18.57
N GLY A 217 1.12 1.33 -18.47
CA GLY A 217 2.40 1.95 -18.15
C GLY A 217 2.70 2.07 -16.66
N TYR A 218 1.97 1.41 -15.78
CA TYR A 218 2.31 1.30 -14.37
C TYR A 218 3.61 0.52 -14.17
N ASN A 219 4.36 0.80 -13.10
CA ASN A 219 5.67 0.19 -12.87
C ASN A 219 5.78 -0.56 -11.55
N CYS A 220 4.70 -0.61 -10.78
CA CYS A 220 4.60 -1.35 -9.54
C CYS A 220 3.19 -1.93 -9.39
N ILE A 221 3.11 -3.19 -8.97
CA ILE A 221 1.86 -3.82 -8.55
C ILE A 221 1.86 -3.91 -7.03
N GLN A 222 0.81 -3.43 -6.38
CA GLN A 222 0.52 -3.68 -4.97
C GLN A 222 -0.54 -4.76 -4.87
N VAL A 223 -0.13 -5.94 -4.43
CA VAL A 223 -1.05 -7.06 -4.22
C VAL A 223 -1.65 -6.92 -2.82
N MET A 224 -2.97 -6.74 -2.73
CA MET A 224 -3.71 -6.75 -1.47
C MET A 224 -3.46 -8.06 -0.72
N ALA A 225 -3.65 -8.04 0.60
CA ALA A 225 -3.30 -9.11 1.53
C ALA A 225 -3.56 -10.52 0.98
N ILE A 226 -2.48 -11.28 0.74
CA ILE A 226 -2.53 -12.66 0.20
C ILE A 226 -2.01 -13.72 1.17
N GLN A 227 -1.64 -13.33 2.40
CA GLN A 227 -1.38 -14.28 3.47
C GLN A 227 -2.65 -15.10 3.72
N GLU A 228 -2.51 -16.37 4.10
CA GLU A 228 -3.69 -17.24 4.22
C GLU A 228 -4.64 -16.75 5.31
N HIS A 229 -5.92 -16.76 4.99
CA HIS A 229 -6.99 -16.23 5.84
C HIS A 229 -8.23 -17.11 5.74
N PRO A 230 -8.96 -17.35 6.84
CA PRO A 230 -10.09 -18.29 6.84
C PRO A 230 -11.32 -17.75 6.10
N TYR A 231 -11.54 -16.44 6.13
CA TYR A 231 -12.73 -15.81 5.56
C TYR A 231 -12.39 -14.95 4.34
N TYR A 232 -12.89 -15.33 3.18
CA TYR A 232 -12.65 -14.61 1.92
C TYR A 232 -13.15 -13.16 1.95
N GLY A 233 -14.27 -12.90 2.62
CA GLY A 233 -14.85 -11.57 2.79
C GLY A 233 -14.03 -10.62 3.67
N SER A 234 -12.94 -11.08 4.30
CA SER A 234 -11.95 -10.22 4.97
C SER A 234 -10.98 -9.55 4.01
N PHE A 235 -11.08 -9.79 2.71
CA PHE A 235 -10.16 -9.30 1.67
C PHE A 235 -8.70 -9.74 1.87
N GLY A 236 -8.44 -10.68 2.78
CA GLY A 236 -7.12 -11.12 3.20
C GLY A 236 -6.59 -10.43 4.47
N TYR A 237 -7.31 -9.48 5.04
CA TYR A 237 -6.83 -8.71 6.20
C TYR A 237 -7.04 -9.42 7.55
N HIS A 238 -7.79 -10.54 7.62
CA HIS A 238 -7.86 -11.39 8.81
C HIS A 238 -6.92 -12.61 8.67
N VAL A 239 -5.63 -12.37 8.76
CA VAL A 239 -4.59 -13.38 8.54
C VAL A 239 -4.60 -14.43 9.64
N SER A 240 -4.57 -15.71 9.24
CA SER A 240 -4.40 -16.87 10.11
C SER A 240 -3.02 -17.51 10.00
N SER A 241 -2.45 -17.59 8.80
CA SER A 241 -1.16 -18.24 8.55
C SER A 241 -0.21 -17.30 7.80
N PHE A 242 0.70 -16.69 8.53
CA PHE A 242 1.54 -15.59 8.08
C PHE A 242 2.59 -16.00 7.03
N PHE A 243 3.02 -17.26 7.00
CA PHE A 243 4.04 -17.76 6.06
C PHE A 243 3.45 -18.52 4.88
N ALA A 244 2.12 -18.63 4.78
CA ALA A 244 1.44 -19.29 3.68
C ALA A 244 0.78 -18.27 2.76
N SER A 245 1.00 -18.38 1.45
CA SER A 245 0.18 -17.67 0.47
C SER A 245 -1.19 -18.32 0.37
N SER A 246 -2.25 -17.53 0.22
CA SER A 246 -3.62 -18.05 0.15
C SER A 246 -3.77 -19.08 -0.95
N SER A 247 -4.24 -20.27 -0.55
CA SER A 247 -4.47 -21.38 -1.45
C SER A 247 -5.66 -21.18 -2.39
N ARG A 248 -6.54 -20.22 -2.06
CA ARG A 248 -7.67 -19.85 -2.92
C ARG A 248 -7.23 -19.36 -4.29
N PHE A 249 -6.07 -18.72 -4.37
CA PHE A 249 -5.56 -18.12 -5.60
C PHE A 249 -4.61 -19.04 -6.36
N GLY A 250 -4.22 -20.17 -5.76
CA GLY A 250 -3.33 -21.14 -6.40
C GLY A 250 -2.20 -21.66 -5.53
N THR A 251 -1.10 -22.05 -6.17
CA THR A 251 0.09 -22.59 -5.53
C THR A 251 1.18 -21.53 -5.31
N PRO A 252 2.14 -21.77 -4.40
CA PRO A 252 3.31 -20.91 -4.24
C PRO A 252 4.08 -20.71 -5.55
N GLU A 253 4.22 -21.74 -6.38
CA GLU A 253 4.91 -21.68 -7.67
C GLU A 253 4.19 -20.81 -8.68
N GLN A 254 2.84 -20.78 -8.64
CA GLN A 254 2.05 -19.88 -9.49
C GLN A 254 2.24 -18.42 -9.07
N LEU A 255 2.28 -18.13 -7.77
CA LEU A 255 2.62 -16.79 -7.27
C LEU A 255 4.04 -16.37 -7.66
N LYS A 256 5.03 -17.24 -7.52
CA LYS A 256 6.41 -17.01 -7.98
C LYS A 256 6.45 -16.71 -9.48
N ARG A 257 5.67 -17.45 -10.27
CA ARG A 257 5.58 -17.24 -11.73
C ARG A 257 4.96 -15.88 -12.06
N LEU A 258 3.94 -15.44 -11.34
CA LEU A 258 3.35 -14.11 -11.50
C LEU A 258 4.40 -13.02 -11.24
N ILE A 259 5.10 -13.07 -10.11
CA ILE A 259 6.12 -12.10 -9.73
C ILE A 259 7.27 -12.08 -10.74
N ASP A 260 7.78 -13.26 -11.11
CA ASP A 260 8.85 -13.39 -12.11
C ASP A 260 8.45 -12.81 -13.47
N THR A 261 7.19 -13.04 -13.90
CA THR A 261 6.67 -12.46 -15.13
C THR A 261 6.61 -10.93 -15.05
N ALA A 262 6.14 -10.36 -13.93
CA ALA A 262 6.13 -8.92 -13.70
C ALA A 262 7.55 -8.33 -13.76
N HIS A 263 8.53 -8.97 -13.12
CA HIS A 263 9.94 -8.58 -13.16
C HIS A 263 10.54 -8.60 -14.58
N GLN A 264 10.19 -9.59 -15.40
CA GLN A 264 10.63 -9.65 -16.80
C GLN A 264 10.15 -8.44 -17.62
N HIS A 265 9.00 -7.87 -17.24
CA HIS A 265 8.45 -6.65 -17.85
C HIS A 265 8.85 -5.35 -17.14
N GLY A 266 9.73 -5.43 -16.15
CA GLY A 266 10.24 -4.24 -15.43
C GLY A 266 9.28 -3.67 -14.38
N ILE A 267 8.31 -4.46 -13.93
CA ILE A 267 7.30 -4.10 -12.93
C ILE A 267 7.70 -4.68 -11.59
N ALA A 268 7.75 -3.83 -10.57
CA ALA A 268 7.92 -4.24 -9.17
C ALA A 268 6.62 -4.86 -8.63
N VAL A 269 6.75 -5.78 -7.69
CA VAL A 269 5.60 -6.36 -6.99
C VAL A 269 5.79 -6.19 -5.49
N ILE A 270 4.93 -5.42 -4.85
CA ILE A 270 4.89 -5.25 -3.40
C ILE A 270 3.66 -5.96 -2.83
N MET A 271 3.74 -6.39 -1.60
CA MET A 271 2.66 -7.07 -0.90
C MET A 271 2.09 -6.18 0.20
N ASP A 272 0.78 -6.20 0.32
CA ASP A 272 0.08 -5.67 1.49
C ASP A 272 0.31 -6.63 2.66
N ILE A 273 1.06 -6.21 3.67
CA ILE A 273 1.44 -7.03 4.81
C ILE A 273 0.68 -6.62 6.07
N VAL A 274 -0.01 -7.59 6.68
CA VAL A 274 -0.84 -7.36 7.86
C VAL A 274 -0.07 -7.78 9.10
N HIS A 275 0.60 -6.83 9.75
CA HIS A 275 1.31 -7.03 11.01
C HIS A 275 0.72 -6.17 12.16
N SER A 276 -0.35 -5.45 11.87
CA SER A 276 -1.13 -4.68 12.84
C SER A 276 -1.98 -5.57 13.74
N HIS A 277 -2.45 -6.73 13.23
CA HIS A 277 -3.33 -7.64 13.95
C HIS A 277 -3.33 -9.04 13.33
N ALA A 278 -4.01 -9.98 13.98
CA ALA A 278 -4.29 -11.33 13.48
C ALA A 278 -5.77 -11.66 13.65
N VAL A 279 -6.28 -12.63 12.89
CA VAL A 279 -7.65 -13.11 13.04
C VAL A 279 -7.87 -13.70 14.44
N LYS A 280 -9.05 -13.46 14.99
CA LYS A 280 -9.49 -14.04 16.27
C LYS A 280 -9.92 -15.50 16.09
N ASN A 281 -8.94 -16.37 15.88
CA ASN A 281 -9.14 -17.80 15.59
C ASN A 281 -8.06 -18.63 16.31
N GLU A 282 -8.49 -19.67 17.04
CA GLU A 282 -7.60 -20.54 17.80
C GLU A 282 -7.12 -21.77 17.01
N VAL A 283 -7.95 -22.30 16.09
CA VAL A 283 -7.66 -23.54 15.37
C VAL A 283 -6.74 -23.30 14.17
N GLU A 284 -7.09 -22.32 13.36
CA GLU A 284 -6.40 -21.99 12.12
C GLU A 284 -5.39 -20.86 12.28
N GLY A 285 -5.55 -20.04 13.34
CA GLY A 285 -4.71 -18.89 13.64
C GLY A 285 -3.86 -19.06 14.90
N LEU A 286 -3.40 -17.93 15.41
CA LEU A 286 -2.47 -17.85 16.55
C LEU A 286 -3.18 -17.59 17.90
N GLY A 287 -4.51 -17.53 17.94
CA GLY A 287 -5.29 -17.03 19.08
C GLY A 287 -5.05 -17.77 20.40
N ASN A 288 -4.77 -19.07 20.33
CA ASN A 288 -4.39 -19.89 21.48
C ASN A 288 -3.63 -21.13 21.04
N LEU A 289 -2.36 -20.95 20.71
CA LEU A 289 -1.57 -22.06 20.12
C LEU A 289 -1.34 -23.19 21.13
N ALA A 290 -1.03 -22.88 22.39
CA ALA A 290 -0.61 -23.86 23.40
C ALA A 290 -1.15 -23.55 24.81
N GLY A 291 -2.40 -23.09 24.93
CA GLY A 291 -3.05 -22.81 26.21
C GLY A 291 -2.73 -21.45 26.80
N ASP A 292 -2.02 -20.59 26.07
CA ASP A 292 -1.81 -19.19 26.42
C ASP A 292 -2.28 -18.29 25.28
N PRO A 293 -3.45 -17.62 25.42
CA PRO A 293 -3.93 -16.70 24.39
C PRO A 293 -3.02 -15.47 24.21
N ASN A 294 -2.16 -15.18 25.19
CA ASN A 294 -1.22 -14.07 25.11
C ASN A 294 0.15 -14.47 24.56
N GLN A 295 0.33 -15.70 24.06
CA GLN A 295 1.63 -16.16 23.54
C GLN A 295 2.23 -15.17 22.53
N TYR A 296 1.42 -14.71 21.56
CA TYR A 296 1.80 -13.71 20.55
C TYR A 296 1.23 -12.32 20.80
N PHE A 297 0.23 -12.20 21.64
CA PHE A 297 -0.62 -11.02 21.75
C PHE A 297 -0.48 -10.31 23.10
N TYR A 298 -0.87 -9.05 23.16
CA TYR A 298 -0.92 -8.31 24.41
C TYR A 298 -1.90 -8.94 25.40
N PRO A 299 -1.64 -8.86 26.69
CA PRO A 299 -2.61 -9.26 27.71
C PRO A 299 -3.62 -8.16 28.02
N GLY A 300 -4.73 -8.53 28.67
CA GLY A 300 -5.75 -7.60 29.18
C GLY A 300 -6.48 -6.85 28.08
N ASP A 301 -6.78 -5.58 28.33
CA ASP A 301 -7.60 -4.74 27.44
C ASP A 301 -6.94 -4.46 26.07
N ARG A 302 -5.65 -4.71 25.95
CA ARG A 302 -4.91 -4.56 24.70
C ARG A 302 -4.88 -5.81 23.84
N HIS A 303 -5.49 -6.90 24.30
CA HIS A 303 -5.50 -8.18 23.62
C HIS A 303 -6.25 -8.13 22.29
N GLU A 304 -7.41 -7.50 22.29
CA GLU A 304 -8.31 -7.42 21.14
C GLU A 304 -8.40 -6.01 20.59
N HIS A 305 -8.46 -5.90 19.26
CA HIS A 305 -8.73 -4.64 18.60
C HIS A 305 -10.21 -4.27 18.71
N PRO A 306 -10.57 -3.10 19.28
CA PRO A 306 -11.96 -2.78 19.63
C PRO A 306 -12.89 -2.60 18.42
N ALA A 307 -12.34 -2.37 17.23
CA ALA A 307 -13.12 -2.11 16.01
C ALA A 307 -13.00 -3.21 14.92
N TRP A 308 -11.98 -4.09 14.97
CA TRP A 308 -11.68 -5.00 13.85
C TRP A 308 -11.91 -6.48 14.16
N ASP A 309 -12.47 -6.82 15.35
CA ASP A 309 -12.65 -8.21 15.80
C ASP A 309 -11.41 -9.07 15.56
N SER A 310 -10.27 -8.59 16.02
CA SER A 310 -8.95 -9.16 15.77
C SER A 310 -8.06 -9.08 17.01
N LEU A 311 -6.91 -9.75 16.99
CA LEU A 311 -5.94 -9.83 18.08
C LEU A 311 -4.73 -8.94 17.82
N CYS A 312 -4.24 -8.20 18.82
CA CYS A 312 -3.13 -7.26 18.71
C CYS A 312 -1.82 -7.88 19.18
N PHE A 313 -0.81 -7.91 18.30
CA PHE A 313 0.53 -8.44 18.62
C PHE A 313 1.22 -7.68 19.74
N ASP A 314 1.90 -8.41 20.62
CA ASP A 314 2.77 -7.83 21.65
C ASP A 314 4.17 -7.57 21.08
N TYR A 315 4.37 -6.38 20.53
CA TYR A 315 5.65 -5.98 19.93
C TYR A 315 6.78 -5.81 20.94
N GLY A 316 6.52 -5.93 22.25
CA GLY A 316 7.54 -5.93 23.29
C GLY A 316 8.29 -7.26 23.44
N LYS A 317 7.70 -8.38 22.98
CA LYS A 317 8.28 -9.71 23.08
C LYS A 317 9.30 -9.98 21.96
N ASP A 318 10.48 -10.46 22.33
CA ASP A 318 11.52 -10.79 21.35
C ASP A 318 11.09 -11.93 20.41
N GLU A 319 10.30 -12.89 20.87
CA GLU A 319 9.75 -13.98 20.06
C GLU A 319 8.74 -13.48 19.02
N VAL A 320 7.92 -12.47 19.36
CA VAL A 320 7.00 -11.82 18.42
C VAL A 320 7.77 -11.00 17.40
N LEU A 321 8.79 -10.25 17.82
CA LEU A 321 9.71 -9.57 16.90
C LEU A 321 10.38 -10.56 15.96
N HIS A 322 10.85 -11.69 16.49
CA HIS A 322 11.45 -12.77 15.70
C HIS A 322 10.48 -13.31 14.65
N PHE A 323 9.20 -13.54 15.02
CA PHE A 323 8.16 -14.02 14.12
C PHE A 323 7.87 -13.02 13.00
N LEU A 324 7.54 -11.77 13.35
CA LEU A 324 7.14 -10.74 12.39
C LEU A 324 8.29 -10.28 11.48
N LEU A 325 9.51 -10.12 12.03
CA LEU A 325 10.70 -9.77 11.23
C LEU A 325 11.08 -10.91 10.29
N SER A 326 11.02 -12.18 10.76
CA SER A 326 11.24 -13.34 9.90
C SER A 326 10.21 -13.44 8.79
N ASN A 327 8.98 -12.99 9.03
CA ASN A 327 7.93 -12.94 8.03
C ASN A 327 8.24 -11.93 6.92
N CYS A 328 8.68 -10.71 7.25
CA CYS A 328 9.15 -9.76 6.24
C CYS A 328 10.28 -10.35 5.38
N LYS A 329 11.30 -10.94 6.03
CA LYS A 329 12.43 -11.54 5.30
C LYS A 329 12.00 -12.70 4.41
N TYR A 330 11.09 -13.57 4.90
CA TYR A 330 10.57 -14.71 4.14
C TYR A 330 9.94 -14.29 2.81
N TRP A 331 9.06 -13.30 2.81
CA TRP A 331 8.39 -12.84 1.60
C TRP A 331 9.37 -12.20 0.60
N LEU A 332 10.42 -11.52 1.08
CA LEU A 332 11.47 -10.97 0.22
C LEU A 332 12.35 -12.07 -0.40
N GLU A 333 12.75 -13.09 0.39
CA GLU A 333 13.69 -14.12 -0.06
C GLU A 333 13.02 -15.25 -0.84
N GLU A 334 11.85 -15.74 -0.37
CA GLU A 334 11.18 -16.90 -0.96
C GLU A 334 10.38 -16.53 -2.21
N PHE A 335 9.71 -15.37 -2.20
CA PHE A 335 8.84 -14.94 -3.29
C PHE A 335 9.39 -13.77 -4.10
N HIS A 336 10.53 -13.21 -3.72
CA HIS A 336 11.15 -12.04 -4.38
C HIS A 336 10.22 -10.83 -4.48
N PHE A 337 9.37 -10.60 -3.47
CA PHE A 337 8.66 -9.33 -3.38
C PHE A 337 9.63 -8.16 -3.28
N ASP A 338 9.28 -7.04 -3.90
CA ASP A 338 10.11 -5.83 -3.92
C ASP A 338 9.84 -4.90 -2.73
N GLY A 339 9.04 -5.32 -1.78
CA GLY A 339 8.70 -4.56 -0.58
C GLY A 339 7.26 -4.76 -0.14
N PHE A 340 6.79 -3.81 0.70
CA PHE A 340 5.51 -3.95 1.38
C PHE A 340 4.78 -2.61 1.52
N ARG A 341 3.45 -2.68 1.48
CA ARG A 341 2.57 -1.71 2.15
C ARG A 341 2.19 -2.31 3.49
N PHE A 342 2.47 -1.62 4.58
CA PHE A 342 2.09 -2.01 5.93
C PHE A 342 0.68 -1.53 6.22
N ASP A 343 -0.20 -2.49 6.47
CA ASP A 343 -1.60 -2.29 6.79
C ASP A 343 -1.79 -1.77 8.22
N GLY A 344 -2.71 -0.81 8.40
CA GLY A 344 -3.16 -0.37 9.71
C GLY A 344 -2.09 0.22 10.62
N VAL A 345 -1.09 0.92 10.09
CA VAL A 345 0.02 1.48 10.88
C VAL A 345 -0.47 2.43 11.96
N THR A 346 -1.49 3.26 11.69
CA THR A 346 -2.10 4.12 12.73
C THR A 346 -2.55 3.30 13.95
N SER A 347 -3.20 2.16 13.70
CA SER A 347 -3.64 1.26 14.76
C SER A 347 -2.49 0.71 15.62
N MET A 348 -1.30 0.56 15.03
CA MET A 348 -0.11 0.09 15.76
C MET A 348 0.52 1.20 16.61
N LEU A 349 0.52 2.44 16.13
CA LEU A 349 1.25 3.55 16.74
C LEU A 349 0.65 4.04 18.06
N TYR A 350 -0.65 3.78 18.32
CA TYR A 350 -1.36 4.35 19.46
C TYR A 350 -2.09 3.29 20.28
N TYR A 351 -2.11 3.47 21.61
CA TYR A 351 -2.87 2.59 22.51
C TYR A 351 -4.38 2.63 22.26
N SER A 352 -4.89 3.77 21.76
CA SER A 352 -6.28 3.95 21.33
C SER A 352 -6.56 3.39 19.94
N HIS A 353 -5.54 2.87 19.22
CA HIS A 353 -5.61 2.50 17.79
C HIS A 353 -5.97 3.68 16.86
N GLY A 354 -5.80 4.93 17.33
CA GLY A 354 -6.23 6.14 16.62
C GLY A 354 -7.74 6.36 16.61
N LEU A 355 -8.51 5.54 17.33
CA LEU A 355 -9.96 5.63 17.37
C LEU A 355 -10.42 6.77 18.29
N GLY A 356 -11.27 7.66 17.76
CA GLY A 356 -11.84 8.77 18.52
C GLY A 356 -10.84 9.86 18.91
N GLU A 357 -9.62 9.82 18.37
CA GLU A 357 -8.60 10.85 18.60
C GLU A 357 -8.54 11.84 17.42
N ALA A 358 -8.30 13.11 17.75
CA ALA A 358 -8.01 14.14 16.78
C ALA A 358 -6.54 14.58 16.92
N PHE A 359 -5.79 14.51 15.83
CA PHE A 359 -4.39 14.92 15.78
C PHE A 359 -4.31 16.34 15.26
N CYS A 360 -4.38 17.32 16.19
CA CYS A 360 -4.46 18.74 15.87
C CYS A 360 -3.13 19.49 16.00
N GLY A 361 -2.16 18.91 16.68
CA GLY A 361 -0.86 19.52 16.91
C GLY A 361 0.22 18.51 17.27
N TYR A 362 1.49 18.96 17.25
CA TYR A 362 2.62 18.07 17.50
C TYR A 362 2.62 17.42 18.89
N GLN A 363 2.01 18.04 19.91
CA GLN A 363 1.87 17.45 21.24
C GLN A 363 1.11 16.11 21.22
N ASP A 364 0.20 15.90 20.25
CA ASP A 364 -0.62 14.68 20.18
C ASP A 364 0.21 13.45 19.81
N TYR A 365 1.39 13.65 19.19
CA TYR A 365 2.32 12.60 18.82
C TYR A 365 3.37 12.27 19.90
N PHE A 366 3.38 13.03 21.02
CA PHE A 366 4.39 12.93 22.08
C PHE A 366 3.79 13.05 23.49
N ASN A 367 2.51 12.69 23.65
CA ASN A 367 1.76 12.79 24.91
C ASN A 367 1.80 11.52 25.77
N GLY A 368 2.53 10.48 25.34
CA GLY A 368 2.62 9.20 26.06
C GLY A 368 1.53 8.19 25.71
N HIS A 369 0.65 8.48 24.74
CA HIS A 369 -0.36 7.54 24.23
C HIS A 369 0.14 6.68 23.08
N GLN A 370 1.39 6.83 22.69
CA GLN A 370 2.01 6.07 21.62
C GLN A 370 2.56 4.73 22.14
N ASP A 371 2.47 3.68 21.31
CA ASP A 371 3.09 2.40 21.58
C ASP A 371 4.55 2.39 21.09
N ASP A 372 5.47 2.69 21.98
CA ASP A 372 6.91 2.74 21.64
C ASP A 372 7.47 1.38 21.21
N ASN A 373 6.86 0.25 21.62
CA ASN A 373 7.26 -1.09 21.15
C ASN A 373 6.83 -1.31 19.70
N ALA A 374 5.63 -0.87 19.32
CA ALA A 374 5.17 -0.94 17.93
C ALA A 374 6.01 -0.01 17.03
N ILE A 375 6.32 1.21 17.49
CA ILE A 375 7.22 2.13 16.80
C ILE A 375 8.61 1.50 16.61
N CYS A 376 9.13 0.85 17.64
CA CYS A 376 10.41 0.13 17.58
C CYS A 376 10.35 -1.01 16.55
N TYR A 377 9.28 -1.83 16.59
CA TYR A 377 9.08 -2.90 15.61
C TYR A 377 9.06 -2.38 14.18
N LEU A 378 8.24 -1.37 13.87
CA LEU A 378 8.13 -0.80 12.52
C LEU A 378 9.47 -0.26 12.02
N THR A 379 10.24 0.38 12.90
CA THR A 379 11.58 0.87 12.56
C THR A 379 12.55 -0.28 12.29
N LEU A 380 12.56 -1.32 13.13
CA LEU A 380 13.36 -2.52 12.91
C LEU A 380 12.96 -3.25 11.62
N ALA A 381 11.67 -3.32 11.31
CA ALA A 381 11.18 -3.91 10.05
C ALA A 381 11.74 -3.16 8.83
N ASN A 382 11.69 -1.83 8.82
CA ASN A 382 12.28 -1.03 7.74
C ASN A 382 13.80 -1.23 7.64
N LEU A 383 14.52 -1.26 8.77
CA LEU A 383 15.96 -1.53 8.78
C LEU A 383 16.28 -2.90 8.21
N LEU A 384 15.53 -3.94 8.61
CA LEU A 384 15.68 -5.31 8.11
C LEU A 384 15.40 -5.41 6.61
N ILE A 385 14.28 -4.84 6.17
CA ILE A 385 13.84 -4.91 4.77
C ILE A 385 14.92 -4.31 3.87
N HIS A 386 15.48 -3.14 4.24
CA HIS A 386 16.53 -2.50 3.47
C HIS A 386 17.92 -3.13 3.67
N GLU A 387 18.15 -3.89 4.75
CA GLU A 387 19.34 -4.71 4.90
C GLU A 387 19.31 -5.91 3.95
N VAL A 388 18.14 -6.56 3.81
CA VAL A 388 17.94 -7.71 2.89
C VAL A 388 17.89 -7.24 1.43
N ASN A 389 17.12 -6.20 1.14
CA ASN A 389 17.00 -5.62 -0.20
C ASN A 389 17.08 -4.08 -0.14
N PRO A 390 18.27 -3.48 -0.40
CA PRO A 390 18.43 -2.03 -0.37
C PRO A 390 17.55 -1.26 -1.37
N GLN A 391 16.96 -1.95 -2.33
CA GLN A 391 16.03 -1.37 -3.33
C GLN A 391 14.56 -1.60 -2.98
N ALA A 392 14.28 -2.22 -1.85
CA ALA A 392 12.91 -2.45 -1.42
C ALA A 392 12.09 -1.16 -1.32
N ILE A 393 10.78 -1.32 -1.39
CA ILE A 393 9.79 -0.24 -1.29
C ILE A 393 8.98 -0.49 -0.02
N THR A 394 8.96 0.47 0.91
CA THR A 394 8.13 0.39 2.11
C THR A 394 7.16 1.56 2.16
N ILE A 395 5.88 1.25 2.32
CA ILE A 395 4.78 2.21 2.35
C ILE A 395 4.01 2.00 3.65
N ALA A 396 3.74 3.07 4.39
CA ALA A 396 2.89 3.03 5.57
C ALA A 396 1.49 3.52 5.26
N GLU A 397 0.49 2.73 5.61
CA GLU A 397 -0.88 3.23 5.72
C GLU A 397 -1.05 3.89 7.09
N GLU A 398 -1.06 5.22 7.09
CA GLU A 398 -1.06 5.99 8.32
C GLU A 398 -1.77 7.33 8.13
N VAL A 399 -2.82 7.56 8.91
CA VAL A 399 -3.73 8.71 8.76
C VAL A 399 -3.49 9.82 9.79
N SER A 400 -2.82 9.53 10.92
CA SER A 400 -2.66 10.50 12.00
C SER A 400 -1.73 11.67 11.66
N GLY A 401 -0.77 11.46 10.75
CA GLY A 401 0.26 12.45 10.43
C GLY A 401 1.49 12.38 11.33
N MET A 402 1.76 11.26 12.00
CA MET A 402 2.94 11.06 12.88
C MET A 402 4.22 11.57 12.21
N PRO A 403 4.92 12.57 12.80
CA PRO A 403 6.16 13.10 12.22
C PRO A 403 7.27 12.05 12.14
N GLY A 404 7.99 12.05 11.02
CA GLY A 404 9.14 11.17 10.84
C GLY A 404 8.83 9.77 10.34
N LEU A 405 7.56 9.44 10.06
CA LEU A 405 7.17 8.10 9.61
C LEU A 405 7.93 7.69 8.34
N ALA A 406 7.91 8.53 7.30
CA ALA A 406 8.63 8.31 6.05
C ALA A 406 9.95 9.09 5.96
N ALA A 407 10.59 9.35 7.11
CA ALA A 407 11.91 9.94 7.19
C ALA A 407 12.96 8.88 7.54
N LYS A 408 14.21 9.16 7.18
CA LYS A 408 15.32 8.21 7.43
C LYS A 408 15.55 7.98 8.92
N PHE A 409 15.87 6.75 9.29
CA PHE A 409 16.26 6.38 10.64
C PHE A 409 17.41 7.24 11.17
N THR A 410 18.43 7.53 10.35
CA THR A 410 19.56 8.39 10.72
C THR A 410 19.19 9.84 11.06
N ASP A 411 18.03 10.27 10.64
CA ASP A 411 17.47 11.59 10.92
C ASP A 411 16.46 11.58 12.09
N GLY A 412 16.24 10.42 12.71
CA GLY A 412 15.31 10.19 13.81
C GLY A 412 13.92 9.75 13.34
N GLY A 413 13.77 9.38 12.07
CA GLY A 413 12.54 8.83 11.51
C GLY A 413 12.44 7.31 11.65
N TYR A 414 11.32 6.75 11.16
CA TYR A 414 10.99 5.32 11.29
C TYR A 414 11.40 4.50 10.06
N GLY A 415 11.88 5.15 8.99
CA GLY A 415 12.56 4.51 7.86
C GLY A 415 11.65 4.03 6.74
N PHE A 416 10.35 4.30 6.75
CA PHE A 416 9.52 4.05 5.57
C PHE A 416 9.97 4.89 4.37
N ASP A 417 9.84 4.35 3.16
CA ASP A 417 10.11 5.12 1.94
C ASP A 417 8.97 6.11 1.63
N TYR A 418 7.72 5.72 1.96
CA TYR A 418 6.51 6.48 1.64
C TYR A 418 5.44 6.34 2.73
N ARG A 419 4.59 7.35 2.80
CA ARG A 419 3.31 7.36 3.51
C ARG A 419 2.17 7.43 2.50
N MET A 420 1.04 6.76 2.73
CA MET A 420 -0.17 6.99 1.94
C MET A 420 -0.77 8.37 2.26
N ALA A 421 -1.13 9.12 1.23
CA ALA A 421 -1.74 10.46 1.38
C ALA A 421 -3.27 10.31 1.55
N MET A 422 -3.70 9.79 2.70
CA MET A 422 -5.10 9.42 2.97
C MET A 422 -6.06 10.62 3.00
N ASN A 423 -5.54 11.83 3.22
CA ASN A 423 -6.34 13.05 3.13
C ASN A 423 -6.91 13.32 1.73
N ILE A 424 -6.23 12.87 0.67
CA ILE A 424 -6.61 13.17 -0.72
C ILE A 424 -7.91 12.46 -1.13
N PRO A 425 -8.07 11.12 -1.00
CA PRO A 425 -9.33 10.45 -1.31
C PRO A 425 -10.48 10.95 -0.43
N ASP A 426 -10.24 11.19 0.86
CA ASP A 426 -11.25 11.74 1.78
C ASP A 426 -11.73 13.11 1.31
N TYR A 427 -10.81 13.98 0.88
CA TYR A 427 -11.15 15.28 0.33
C TYR A 427 -12.01 15.16 -0.95
N TRP A 428 -11.63 14.30 -1.90
CA TRP A 428 -12.39 14.13 -3.12
C TRP A 428 -13.80 13.59 -2.87
N ILE A 429 -13.91 12.55 -2.03
CA ILE A 429 -15.21 11.96 -1.68
C ILE A 429 -16.09 12.98 -0.98
N LYS A 430 -15.55 13.71 -0.01
CA LYS A 430 -16.29 14.75 0.71
C LYS A 430 -16.75 15.86 -0.24
N THR A 431 -15.86 16.33 -1.11
CA THR A 431 -16.16 17.39 -2.09
C THR A 431 -17.29 16.95 -3.04
N ILE A 432 -17.19 15.73 -3.60
CA ILE A 432 -18.23 15.20 -4.51
C ILE A 432 -19.57 15.00 -3.80
N LYS A 433 -19.57 14.54 -2.55
CA LYS A 433 -20.79 14.29 -1.77
C LYS A 433 -21.51 15.56 -1.31
N GLU A 434 -20.74 16.55 -0.88
CA GLU A 434 -21.27 17.67 -0.12
C GLU A 434 -21.37 18.98 -0.93
N GLN A 435 -20.67 19.05 -2.07
CA GLN A 435 -20.57 20.31 -2.84
C GLN A 435 -20.93 20.11 -4.30
N PRO A 436 -21.89 20.90 -4.82
CA PRO A 436 -22.10 20.97 -6.27
C PRO A 436 -20.88 21.58 -6.95
N ASP A 437 -20.67 21.26 -8.23
CA ASP A 437 -19.47 21.66 -9.00
C ASP A 437 -19.22 23.16 -8.99
N GLU A 438 -20.30 23.96 -8.98
CA GLU A 438 -20.25 25.43 -8.96
C GLU A 438 -19.56 26.00 -7.73
N ASN A 439 -19.44 25.19 -6.67
CA ASN A 439 -18.85 25.60 -5.39
C ASN A 439 -17.42 25.05 -5.17
N TRP A 440 -16.89 24.30 -6.11
CA TRP A 440 -15.53 23.77 -6.00
C TRP A 440 -14.51 24.92 -6.07
N LYS A 441 -13.59 24.94 -5.11
CA LYS A 441 -12.57 25.98 -4.98
C LYS A 441 -11.21 25.49 -5.41
N PRO A 442 -10.66 25.96 -6.52
CA PRO A 442 -9.30 25.64 -6.97
C PRO A 442 -8.21 25.85 -5.91
N SER A 443 -8.33 26.88 -5.09
CA SER A 443 -7.41 27.13 -3.96
C SER A 443 -7.40 25.98 -2.96
N SER A 444 -8.57 25.48 -2.58
CA SER A 444 -8.71 24.34 -1.66
C SER A 444 -8.22 23.03 -2.30
N ILE A 445 -8.54 22.80 -3.57
CA ILE A 445 -8.05 21.63 -4.32
C ILE A 445 -6.53 21.62 -4.33
N PHE A 446 -5.90 22.72 -4.71
CA PHE A 446 -4.44 22.82 -4.78
C PHE A 446 -3.79 22.61 -3.41
N TRP A 447 -4.36 23.24 -2.38
CA TRP A 447 -3.86 23.10 -1.02
C TRP A 447 -3.91 21.64 -0.52
N GLU A 448 -5.05 20.94 -0.66
CA GLU A 448 -5.19 19.55 -0.22
C GLU A 448 -4.24 18.60 -0.97
N LEU A 449 -4.08 18.80 -2.27
CA LEU A 449 -3.20 17.96 -3.09
C LEU A 449 -1.71 18.21 -2.82
N THR A 450 -1.35 19.34 -2.21
CA THR A 450 0.05 19.74 -1.96
C THR A 450 0.41 19.86 -0.47
N ASN A 451 -0.59 19.83 0.42
CA ASN A 451 -0.39 19.90 1.87
C ASN A 451 0.22 18.60 2.41
N ARG A 452 1.51 18.60 2.60
CA ARG A 452 2.29 17.47 3.10
C ARG A 452 3.60 17.93 3.73
N ARG A 453 4.19 17.07 4.54
CA ARG A 453 5.51 17.33 5.12
C ARG A 453 6.58 17.37 4.01
N ALA A 454 7.46 18.36 4.08
CA ALA A 454 8.52 18.56 3.09
C ALA A 454 9.61 17.47 3.14
N ASP A 455 9.78 16.83 4.30
CA ASP A 455 10.80 15.81 4.57
C ASP A 455 10.33 14.38 4.31
N GLU A 456 9.06 14.17 3.93
CA GLU A 456 8.46 12.87 3.65
C GLU A 456 7.97 12.77 2.20
N LYS A 457 7.99 11.54 1.67
CA LYS A 457 7.36 11.21 0.40
C LYS A 457 6.02 10.56 0.64
N THR A 458 5.05 10.87 -0.22
CA THR A 458 3.72 10.30 -0.15
C THR A 458 3.36 9.56 -1.43
N VAL A 459 2.45 8.59 -1.29
CA VAL A 459 1.71 7.98 -2.40
C VAL A 459 0.34 8.64 -2.44
N SER A 460 0.09 9.43 -3.49
CA SER A 460 -1.18 10.12 -3.71
C SER A 460 -2.13 9.24 -4.51
N TYR A 461 -3.43 9.29 -4.23
CA TYR A 461 -4.45 8.54 -4.94
C TYR A 461 -5.81 9.20 -4.81
N CYS A 462 -6.69 8.96 -5.77
CA CYS A 462 -8.06 9.46 -5.72
C CYS A 462 -8.96 8.55 -4.88
N GLU A 463 -8.79 7.26 -5.05
CA GLU A 463 -9.47 6.18 -4.36
C GLU A 463 -8.61 4.91 -4.40
N SER A 464 -8.65 4.11 -3.35
CA SER A 464 -8.11 2.75 -3.25
C SER A 464 -9.27 1.75 -3.15
N HIS A 465 -8.99 0.52 -2.73
CA HIS A 465 -10.04 -0.44 -2.42
C HIS A 465 -10.97 0.03 -1.29
N ASP A 466 -10.45 0.81 -0.31
CA ASP A 466 -11.19 1.22 0.89
C ASP A 466 -12.40 2.10 0.59
N GLN A 467 -12.26 3.04 -0.36
CA GLN A 467 -13.30 4.04 -0.62
C GLN A 467 -14.55 3.47 -1.28
N ALA A 468 -14.43 2.30 -1.92
CA ALA A 468 -15.55 1.64 -2.60
C ALA A 468 -16.09 0.43 -1.82
N LEU A 469 -15.56 0.15 -0.61
CA LEU A 469 -15.99 -0.97 0.22
C LEU A 469 -17.33 -0.71 0.90
N VAL A 470 -18.04 -1.77 1.12
CA VAL A 470 -19.24 -1.97 1.94
C VAL A 470 -20.08 -0.70 2.22
N GLY A 471 -21.03 -0.42 1.32
CA GLY A 471 -21.99 0.69 1.51
C GLY A 471 -21.52 2.03 0.96
N ASP A 472 -20.31 2.09 0.40
CA ASP A 472 -19.83 3.24 -0.34
C ASP A 472 -19.76 2.98 -1.86
N LYS A 473 -19.23 3.89 -2.67
CA LYS A 473 -19.28 3.84 -4.15
C LYS A 473 -17.93 4.30 -4.71
N THR A 474 -17.57 3.80 -5.90
CA THR A 474 -16.47 4.35 -6.67
C THR A 474 -16.71 5.84 -7.00
N ILE A 475 -15.64 6.60 -7.21
CA ILE A 475 -15.74 8.04 -7.55
C ILE A 475 -16.61 8.25 -8.78
N ILE A 476 -16.43 7.47 -9.83
CA ILE A 476 -17.22 7.62 -11.05
C ILE A 476 -18.71 7.35 -10.78
N PHE A 477 -19.03 6.34 -9.98
CA PHE A 477 -20.41 6.02 -9.63
C PHE A 477 -21.04 7.05 -8.68
N ARG A 478 -20.22 7.74 -7.85
CA ARG A 478 -20.67 8.90 -7.08
C ARG A 478 -20.98 10.10 -7.96
N LEU A 479 -20.24 10.30 -9.03
CA LEU A 479 -20.43 11.41 -9.96
C LEU A 479 -21.66 11.22 -10.85
N ILE A 480 -22.00 9.97 -11.23
CA ILE A 480 -22.99 9.67 -12.28
C ILE A 480 -24.20 8.89 -11.73
N ASP A 481 -23.95 7.94 -10.80
CA ASP A 481 -24.94 7.03 -10.23
C ASP A 481 -25.61 6.13 -11.31
N SER A 482 -26.90 5.86 -11.19
CA SER A 482 -27.66 4.91 -12.02
C SER A 482 -27.67 5.23 -13.53
N ASP A 483 -27.36 6.46 -13.93
CA ASP A 483 -27.24 6.82 -15.34
C ASP A 483 -26.16 6.03 -16.07
N MET A 484 -25.13 5.52 -15.34
CA MET A 484 -24.13 4.62 -15.92
C MET A 484 -24.73 3.34 -16.50
N TYR A 485 -25.85 2.85 -16.02
CA TYR A 485 -26.50 1.64 -16.54
C TYR A 485 -27.22 1.85 -17.87
N TRP A 486 -27.64 3.08 -18.15
CA TRP A 486 -28.51 3.37 -19.26
C TRP A 486 -27.89 4.26 -20.32
N HIS A 487 -26.98 5.15 -19.92
CA HIS A 487 -26.45 6.24 -20.73
C HIS A 487 -24.92 6.22 -20.91
N PHE A 488 -24.24 5.16 -20.52
CA PHE A 488 -22.79 5.05 -20.67
C PHE A 488 -22.41 4.42 -22.02
N ARG A 489 -22.97 4.96 -23.08
CA ARG A 489 -22.80 4.51 -24.46
C ARG A 489 -22.30 5.61 -25.35
N GLN A 490 -21.40 5.26 -26.26
CA GLN A 490 -20.90 6.20 -27.27
C GLN A 490 -22.04 6.81 -28.07
N GLY A 491 -22.10 8.15 -28.11
CA GLY A 491 -23.12 8.91 -28.82
C GLY A 491 -24.45 9.08 -28.07
N ASP A 492 -24.55 8.63 -26.83
CA ASP A 492 -25.70 8.93 -25.97
C ASP A 492 -25.42 10.25 -25.21
N GLU A 493 -26.20 11.29 -25.55
CA GLU A 493 -26.03 12.63 -24.98
C GLU A 493 -26.74 12.74 -23.61
N ASN A 494 -26.08 12.34 -22.54
CA ASN A 494 -26.54 12.53 -21.18
C ASN A 494 -25.61 13.50 -20.40
N GLY A 495 -26.19 14.64 -19.99
CA GLY A 495 -25.42 15.70 -19.35
C GLY A 495 -24.77 15.28 -18.01
N ASN A 496 -25.38 14.35 -17.25
CA ASN A 496 -24.82 13.85 -15.99
C ASN A 496 -23.64 12.89 -16.25
N VAL A 497 -23.76 12.04 -17.27
CA VAL A 497 -22.67 11.14 -17.70
C VAL A 497 -21.49 11.95 -18.23
N ASN A 498 -21.73 12.89 -19.15
CA ASN A 498 -20.67 13.76 -19.71
C ASN A 498 -19.96 14.56 -18.62
N ARG A 499 -20.72 15.10 -17.65
CA ARG A 499 -20.17 15.77 -16.46
C ARG A 499 -19.27 14.83 -15.67
N GLY A 500 -19.74 13.64 -15.35
CA GLY A 500 -19.01 12.66 -14.52
C GLY A 500 -17.72 12.20 -15.19
N ILE A 501 -17.74 11.90 -16.49
CA ILE A 501 -16.56 11.54 -17.29
C ILE A 501 -15.52 12.69 -17.27
N ALA A 502 -15.97 13.93 -17.50
CA ALA A 502 -15.07 15.08 -17.49
C ALA A 502 -14.40 15.28 -16.13
N LEU A 503 -15.17 15.27 -15.04
CA LEU A 503 -14.66 15.45 -13.68
C LEU A 503 -13.75 14.28 -13.24
N HIS A 504 -14.09 13.05 -13.57
CA HIS A 504 -13.27 11.88 -13.26
C HIS A 504 -11.86 12.02 -13.86
N LYS A 505 -11.75 12.40 -15.13
CA LYS A 505 -10.45 12.67 -15.79
C LYS A 505 -9.69 13.80 -15.08
N MET A 506 -10.36 14.90 -14.75
CA MET A 506 -9.75 16.06 -14.10
C MET A 506 -9.24 15.72 -12.68
N ILE A 507 -10.04 15.00 -11.88
CA ILE A 507 -9.69 14.55 -10.52
C ILE A 507 -8.43 13.69 -10.57
N ARG A 508 -8.38 12.71 -11.46
CA ARG A 508 -7.22 11.82 -11.62
C ARG A 508 -5.97 12.58 -12.08
N LEU A 509 -6.11 13.45 -13.07
CA LEU A 509 -5.01 14.28 -13.57
C LEU A 509 -4.46 15.21 -12.47
N ALA A 510 -5.31 15.90 -11.73
CA ALA A 510 -4.90 16.79 -10.65
C ALA A 510 -4.14 16.03 -9.54
N THR A 511 -4.64 14.86 -9.16
CA THR A 511 -3.99 14.01 -8.14
C THR A 511 -2.66 13.45 -8.63
N ALA A 512 -2.62 12.88 -9.83
CA ALA A 512 -1.40 12.27 -10.38
C ALA A 512 -0.31 13.29 -10.71
N SER A 513 -0.69 14.51 -11.11
CA SER A 513 0.28 15.55 -11.47
C SER A 513 0.87 16.30 -10.27
N THR A 514 0.30 16.17 -9.07
CA THR A 514 0.79 16.83 -7.85
C THR A 514 1.60 15.93 -6.91
N ILE A 515 1.90 14.68 -7.26
CA ILE A 515 2.64 13.72 -6.44
C ILE A 515 4.03 14.23 -6.01
N ASN A 516 4.54 13.78 -4.84
CA ASN A 516 5.94 13.97 -4.45
C ASN A 516 6.72 12.67 -4.26
N GLY A 517 6.08 11.54 -4.48
CA GLY A 517 6.66 10.20 -4.35
C GLY A 517 6.06 9.24 -5.36
N GLY A 518 4.81 8.85 -5.15
CA GLY A 518 4.09 7.91 -5.99
C GLY A 518 2.64 8.31 -6.26
N TYR A 519 2.05 7.61 -7.22
CA TYR A 519 0.62 7.61 -7.54
C TYR A 519 0.10 6.19 -7.47
N LEU A 520 -1.09 5.98 -6.90
CA LEU A 520 -1.76 4.69 -6.84
C LEU A 520 -3.11 4.75 -7.56
N ASN A 521 -3.39 3.72 -8.34
CA ASN A 521 -4.68 3.40 -8.92
C ASN A 521 -5.13 2.03 -8.44
N PHE A 522 -6.36 1.90 -7.98
CA PHE A 522 -6.97 0.60 -7.72
C PHE A 522 -7.58 0.03 -9.01
N MET A 523 -7.40 -1.27 -9.25
CA MET A 523 -7.82 -1.95 -10.48
C MET A 523 -9.27 -1.67 -10.86
N GLY A 524 -9.46 -1.22 -12.10
CA GLY A 524 -10.74 -0.85 -12.67
C GLY A 524 -11.09 0.63 -12.53
N ASN A 525 -10.48 1.36 -11.58
CA ASN A 525 -10.77 2.78 -11.41
C ASN A 525 -10.22 3.62 -12.58
N GLU A 526 -9.18 3.14 -13.25
CA GLU A 526 -8.61 3.79 -14.45
C GLU A 526 -9.62 3.94 -15.59
N PHE A 527 -10.51 2.97 -15.76
CA PHE A 527 -11.55 3.02 -16.76
C PHE A 527 -12.95 3.36 -16.20
N GLY A 528 -13.03 3.72 -14.89
CA GLY A 528 -14.29 4.08 -14.27
C GLY A 528 -15.21 2.88 -14.01
N HIS A 529 -14.69 1.77 -13.47
CA HIS A 529 -15.51 0.63 -13.07
C HIS A 529 -16.64 1.10 -12.14
N PRO A 530 -17.91 0.77 -12.42
CA PRO A 530 -19.05 1.27 -11.69
C PRO A 530 -19.24 0.59 -10.32
N GLU A 531 -20.22 1.07 -9.58
CA GLU A 531 -20.77 0.45 -8.37
C GLU A 531 -19.79 0.50 -7.18
N TRP A 532 -19.67 -0.61 -6.47
CA TRP A 532 -18.89 -0.76 -5.25
C TRP A 532 -18.26 -2.15 -5.18
N ILE A 533 -17.52 -2.45 -4.11
CA ILE A 533 -16.94 -3.75 -3.83
C ILE A 533 -17.73 -4.38 -2.68
N ASP A 534 -18.27 -5.58 -2.88
CA ASP A 534 -18.95 -6.36 -1.86
C ASP A 534 -18.64 -7.85 -2.09
N PHE A 535 -17.86 -8.42 -1.17
CA PHE A 535 -17.45 -9.83 -1.24
C PHE A 535 -18.60 -10.76 -0.83
N PRO A 536 -18.55 -12.03 -1.27
CA PRO A 536 -19.55 -13.01 -0.89
C PRO A 536 -19.72 -13.13 0.62
N ARG A 537 -20.93 -12.91 1.10
CA ARG A 537 -21.34 -12.98 2.51
C ARG A 537 -22.82 -13.35 2.60
N GLU A 538 -23.29 -13.73 3.79
CA GLU A 538 -24.68 -14.12 3.99
C GLU A 538 -25.65 -13.02 3.54
N GLY A 539 -25.37 -11.75 3.88
CA GLY A 539 -26.23 -10.61 3.58
C GLY A 539 -26.40 -10.29 2.08
N ASN A 540 -25.54 -10.82 1.19
CA ASN A 540 -25.68 -10.67 -0.27
C ASN A 540 -25.90 -12.01 -0.98
N GLY A 541 -26.30 -13.06 -0.24
CA GLY A 541 -26.56 -14.41 -0.78
C GLY A 541 -25.32 -15.09 -1.34
N TRP A 542 -24.13 -14.78 -0.81
CA TRP A 542 -22.83 -15.31 -1.24
C TRP A 542 -22.48 -14.97 -2.69
N SER A 543 -22.96 -13.81 -3.18
CA SER A 543 -22.79 -13.36 -4.56
C SER A 543 -21.38 -12.80 -4.81
N TYR A 544 -20.80 -13.16 -5.97
CA TYR A 544 -19.56 -12.58 -6.49
C TYR A 544 -19.80 -11.37 -7.40
N LYS A 545 -21.05 -10.94 -7.59
CA LYS A 545 -21.41 -9.88 -8.54
C LYS A 545 -20.54 -8.61 -8.39
N TYR A 546 -20.31 -8.19 -7.15
CA TYR A 546 -19.51 -7.00 -6.82
C TYR A 546 -18.07 -7.31 -6.39
N ALA A 547 -17.66 -8.60 -6.43
CA ALA A 547 -16.31 -9.05 -6.10
C ALA A 547 -15.55 -9.51 -7.36
N ARG A 548 -15.70 -8.76 -8.44
CA ARG A 548 -15.06 -9.02 -9.74
C ARG A 548 -14.71 -7.71 -10.44
N ARG A 549 -13.95 -7.81 -11.54
CA ARG A 549 -13.69 -6.68 -12.43
C ARG A 549 -14.21 -7.02 -13.82
N GLN A 550 -15.08 -6.18 -14.33
CA GLN A 550 -15.78 -6.34 -15.61
C GLN A 550 -14.92 -5.69 -16.71
N TRP A 551 -13.87 -6.40 -17.15
CA TRP A 551 -12.99 -5.93 -18.23
C TRP A 551 -13.73 -5.79 -19.56
N ASN A 552 -14.79 -6.55 -19.77
CA ASN A 552 -15.66 -6.43 -20.92
C ASN A 552 -16.25 -5.02 -21.08
N LEU A 553 -16.36 -4.23 -20.02
CA LEU A 553 -16.82 -2.84 -20.10
C LEU A 553 -15.83 -1.95 -20.85
N VAL A 554 -14.54 -2.02 -20.50
CA VAL A 554 -13.49 -1.21 -21.12
C VAL A 554 -13.13 -1.75 -22.52
N ASP A 555 -13.27 -3.05 -22.73
CA ASP A 555 -12.97 -3.69 -24.03
C ASP A 555 -14.06 -3.41 -25.09
N ASN A 556 -15.28 -3.06 -24.66
CA ASN A 556 -16.39 -2.78 -25.56
C ASN A 556 -16.33 -1.34 -26.08
N GLN A 557 -16.01 -1.16 -27.35
CA GLN A 557 -15.89 0.14 -28.03
C GLN A 557 -17.23 0.89 -28.21
N GLU A 558 -18.35 0.26 -27.93
CA GLU A 558 -19.67 0.93 -27.93
C GLU A 558 -19.97 1.62 -26.59
N LEU A 559 -19.15 1.39 -25.56
CA LEU A 559 -19.30 1.95 -24.22
C LEU A 559 -18.21 3.00 -23.94
N ASP A 560 -18.52 3.99 -23.10
CA ASP A 560 -17.63 5.12 -22.82
C ASP A 560 -16.47 4.80 -21.88
N TYR A 561 -16.42 3.59 -21.30
CA TYR A 561 -15.36 3.17 -20.38
C TYR A 561 -13.97 3.22 -21.02
N HIS A 562 -13.84 2.89 -22.31
CA HIS A 562 -12.54 2.92 -22.98
C HIS A 562 -11.95 4.32 -23.06
N PHE A 563 -12.76 5.38 -23.14
CA PHE A 563 -12.29 6.77 -23.14
C PHE A 563 -11.56 7.13 -21.84
N LEU A 564 -12.05 6.62 -20.70
CA LEU A 564 -11.40 6.82 -19.39
C LEU A 564 -10.11 6.03 -19.29
N GLY A 565 -10.08 4.76 -19.75
CA GLY A 565 -8.89 3.93 -19.81
C GLY A 565 -7.80 4.51 -20.71
N ASP A 566 -8.19 4.97 -21.92
CA ASP A 566 -7.27 5.61 -22.85
C ASP A 566 -6.70 6.92 -22.30
N PHE A 567 -7.52 7.69 -21.58
CA PHE A 567 -7.07 8.90 -20.90
C PHE A 567 -6.06 8.58 -19.77
N ASP A 568 -6.35 7.59 -18.94
CA ASP A 568 -5.43 7.20 -17.85
C ASP A 568 -4.05 6.79 -18.39
N LYS A 569 -4.03 5.98 -19.42
CA LYS A 569 -2.81 5.56 -20.11
C LYS A 569 -1.99 6.75 -20.63
N GLU A 570 -2.64 7.71 -21.28
CA GLU A 570 -1.98 8.90 -21.80
C GLU A 570 -1.50 9.83 -20.68
N MET A 571 -2.28 9.94 -19.59
CA MET A 571 -1.89 10.66 -18.37
C MET A 571 -0.62 10.07 -17.75
N ILE A 572 -0.55 8.75 -17.59
CA ILE A 572 0.63 8.04 -17.07
C ILE A 572 1.83 8.25 -17.99
N ALA A 573 1.64 8.18 -19.30
CA ALA A 573 2.70 8.44 -20.30
C ALA A 573 3.21 9.88 -20.21
N THR A 574 2.32 10.86 -20.06
CA THR A 574 2.66 12.28 -19.90
C THR A 574 3.52 12.51 -18.66
N ILE A 575 3.14 11.94 -17.52
CA ILE A 575 3.90 12.03 -16.26
C ILE A 575 5.30 11.39 -16.44
N LYS A 576 5.39 10.23 -17.08
CA LYS A 576 6.66 9.54 -17.33
C LYS A 576 7.57 10.27 -18.32
N SER A 577 7.03 11.13 -19.17
CA SER A 577 7.80 11.90 -20.14
C SER A 577 8.74 12.92 -19.51
N GLU A 578 8.43 13.36 -18.29
CA GLU A 578 9.23 14.35 -17.54
C GLU A 578 10.17 13.64 -16.56
N LYS A 579 11.48 13.83 -16.74
CA LYS A 579 12.49 13.20 -15.87
C LYS A 579 12.37 13.68 -14.43
N ASN A 580 12.43 12.74 -13.50
CA ASN A 580 12.35 13.01 -12.05
C ASN A 580 11.09 13.78 -11.65
N PHE A 581 9.99 13.57 -12.35
CA PHE A 581 8.73 14.26 -12.17
C PHE A 581 8.37 14.43 -10.66
N GLN A 582 8.41 13.36 -9.88
CA GLN A 582 8.07 13.36 -8.46
C GLN A 582 9.02 14.18 -7.56
N ARG A 583 10.21 14.55 -8.05
CA ARG A 583 11.19 15.38 -7.32
C ARG A 583 11.12 16.85 -7.71
N THR A 584 10.48 17.13 -8.84
CA THR A 584 10.30 18.51 -9.31
C THR A 584 9.20 19.16 -8.50
N PRO A 585 9.44 20.33 -7.88
CA PRO A 585 8.43 21.01 -7.11
C PRO A 585 7.19 21.34 -7.95
N VAL A 586 6.01 21.28 -7.33
CA VAL A 586 4.79 21.83 -7.89
C VAL A 586 4.80 23.33 -7.63
N GLN A 587 4.81 24.14 -8.68
CA GLN A 587 4.83 25.59 -8.58
C GLN A 587 3.50 26.14 -9.03
N GLU A 588 2.73 26.69 -8.09
CA GLU A 588 1.50 27.37 -8.42
C GLU A 588 1.79 28.58 -9.32
N ILE A 589 1.05 28.68 -10.42
CA ILE A 589 1.09 29.80 -11.34
C ILE A 589 -0.06 30.74 -11.00
N TRP A 590 -1.27 30.19 -10.86
CA TRP A 590 -2.49 30.95 -10.65
C TRP A 590 -3.63 30.10 -10.12
N HIS A 591 -4.42 30.67 -9.25
CA HIS A 591 -5.78 30.17 -8.99
C HIS A 591 -6.77 31.32 -8.93
N ASN A 592 -8.00 31.04 -9.30
CA ASN A 592 -9.12 31.97 -9.16
C ASN A 592 -10.38 31.17 -8.80
N ASP A 593 -10.82 31.31 -7.55
CA ASP A 593 -12.00 30.59 -7.04
C ASP A 593 -13.29 31.07 -7.69
N GLY A 594 -13.36 32.35 -8.11
CA GLY A 594 -14.52 32.93 -8.79
C GLY A 594 -14.69 32.44 -10.22
N ASP A 595 -13.59 32.26 -10.94
CA ASP A 595 -13.58 31.67 -12.30
C ASP A 595 -13.47 30.15 -12.26
N GLN A 596 -13.12 29.56 -11.13
CA GLN A 596 -12.81 28.15 -10.91
C GLN A 596 -11.64 27.64 -11.76
N ILE A 597 -10.61 28.47 -11.91
CA ILE A 597 -9.37 28.17 -12.65
C ILE A 597 -8.24 27.82 -11.70
N LEU A 598 -7.47 26.79 -12.04
CA LEU A 598 -6.22 26.42 -11.38
C LEU A 598 -5.15 26.22 -12.45
N ALA A 599 -3.96 26.81 -12.23
CA ALA A 599 -2.79 26.54 -13.06
C ALA A 599 -1.54 26.38 -12.21
N TYR A 600 -0.74 25.39 -12.50
CA TYR A 600 0.56 25.15 -11.88
C TYR A 600 1.56 24.57 -12.88
N MET A 601 2.84 24.75 -12.58
CA MET A 601 3.94 24.24 -13.39
C MET A 601 4.69 23.15 -12.65
N ARG A 602 5.17 22.17 -13.42
CA ARG A 602 6.04 21.12 -12.90
C ARG A 602 7.07 20.73 -13.95
N GLY A 603 8.32 21.15 -13.75
CA GLY A 603 9.35 21.01 -14.79
C GLY A 603 8.97 21.82 -16.04
N ASN A 604 8.94 21.14 -17.19
CA ASN A 604 8.54 21.74 -18.46
C ASN A 604 7.04 21.63 -18.75
N LEU A 605 6.27 21.04 -17.82
CA LEU A 605 4.83 20.85 -18.00
C LEU A 605 4.06 21.94 -17.25
N ILE A 606 3.03 22.50 -17.90
CA ILE A 606 2.05 23.39 -17.31
C ILE A 606 0.71 22.69 -17.33
N PHE A 607 0.07 22.62 -16.17
CA PHE A 607 -1.25 22.04 -15.97
C PHE A 607 -2.24 23.17 -15.75
N VAL A 608 -3.31 23.21 -16.54
CA VAL A 608 -4.36 24.22 -16.46
C VAL A 608 -5.71 23.52 -16.36
N PHE A 609 -6.48 23.84 -15.33
CA PHE A 609 -7.80 23.28 -15.07
C PHE A 609 -8.85 24.38 -15.07
N ASN A 610 -9.98 24.11 -15.72
CA ASN A 610 -11.20 24.88 -15.61
C ASN A 610 -12.29 24.00 -14.98
N PHE A 611 -12.52 24.14 -13.69
CA PHE A 611 -13.57 23.41 -12.97
C PHE A 611 -14.95 24.04 -13.16
N ASN A 612 -15.06 25.21 -13.81
CA ASN A 612 -16.32 25.88 -14.00
C ASN A 612 -17.27 25.03 -14.86
N PRO A 613 -18.51 24.78 -14.40
CA PRO A 613 -19.43 23.87 -15.09
C PRO A 613 -19.96 24.40 -16.42
N THR A 614 -19.98 25.72 -16.64
CA THR A 614 -20.68 26.31 -17.77
C THR A 614 -19.86 27.36 -18.53
N LYS A 615 -18.82 27.92 -17.90
CA LYS A 615 -18.08 29.06 -18.47
C LYS A 615 -16.76 28.60 -19.10
N SER A 616 -16.65 28.74 -20.41
CA SER A 616 -15.40 28.69 -21.13
C SER A 616 -14.75 30.06 -21.19
N PHE A 617 -13.42 30.11 -21.19
CA PHE A 617 -12.69 31.37 -21.19
C PHE A 617 -11.86 31.48 -22.48
N THR A 618 -11.93 32.63 -23.13
CA THR A 618 -11.07 33.01 -24.25
C THR A 618 -9.93 33.90 -23.77
N ASP A 619 -8.73 33.67 -24.33
CA ASP A 619 -7.55 34.48 -24.02
C ASP A 619 -7.21 34.59 -22.52
N TYR A 620 -7.49 33.52 -21.74
CA TYR A 620 -7.14 33.51 -20.33
C TYR A 620 -5.63 33.43 -20.16
N GLY A 621 -5.04 34.47 -19.52
CA GLY A 621 -3.60 34.68 -19.47
C GLY A 621 -2.93 34.11 -18.23
N PHE A 622 -1.79 33.44 -18.43
CA PHE A 622 -0.94 32.91 -17.37
C PHE A 622 0.49 33.45 -17.51
N LEU A 623 1.11 33.88 -16.40
CA LEU A 623 2.53 34.23 -16.38
C LEU A 623 3.36 32.95 -16.28
N VAL A 624 4.05 32.64 -17.36
CA VAL A 624 4.90 31.46 -17.49
C VAL A 624 6.29 31.83 -18.07
N PRO A 625 7.30 30.97 -17.98
CA PRO A 625 8.57 31.22 -18.66
C PRO A 625 8.37 31.46 -20.16
N THR A 626 8.96 32.53 -20.69
CA THR A 626 8.92 32.90 -22.12
C THR A 626 9.24 31.73 -23.02
N GLY A 627 8.46 31.50 -24.08
CA GLY A 627 8.70 30.45 -25.06
C GLY A 627 7.47 30.00 -25.83
N SER A 628 7.61 28.82 -26.45
CA SER A 628 6.54 28.12 -27.15
C SER A 628 6.13 26.88 -26.39
N TYR A 629 4.85 26.54 -26.49
CA TYR A 629 4.22 25.45 -25.72
C TYR A 629 3.27 24.67 -26.62
N ASP A 630 3.44 23.33 -26.63
CA ASP A 630 2.54 22.44 -27.34
C ASP A 630 1.62 21.72 -26.34
N VAL A 631 0.37 21.49 -26.71
CA VAL A 631 -0.56 20.70 -25.94
C VAL A 631 -0.14 19.21 -26.04
N VAL A 632 0.10 18.59 -24.87
CA VAL A 632 0.48 17.18 -24.78
C VAL A 632 -0.62 16.28 -24.19
N LEU A 633 -1.60 16.86 -23.50
CA LEU A 633 -2.76 16.15 -22.99
C LEU A 633 -3.93 17.15 -22.85
N ASN A 634 -5.12 16.74 -23.31
CA ASN A 634 -6.36 17.52 -23.17
C ASN A 634 -7.51 16.59 -22.77
N THR A 635 -8.12 16.84 -21.62
CA THR A 635 -9.25 16.04 -21.11
C THR A 635 -10.50 16.14 -22.00
N ASP A 636 -10.63 17.24 -22.77
CA ASP A 636 -11.75 17.49 -23.70
C ASP A 636 -11.49 16.98 -25.13
N ALA A 637 -10.37 16.31 -25.38
CA ALA A 637 -10.10 15.74 -26.68
C ALA A 637 -11.11 14.64 -27.04
N VAL A 638 -11.54 14.60 -28.30
CA VAL A 638 -12.54 13.64 -28.79
C VAL A 638 -12.11 12.19 -28.55
N LYS A 639 -10.81 11.89 -28.69
CA LYS A 639 -10.25 10.57 -28.41
C LYS A 639 -10.45 10.09 -26.96
N PHE A 640 -10.84 10.96 -26.05
CA PHE A 640 -11.15 10.67 -24.63
C PHE A 640 -12.62 10.96 -24.29
N GLY A 641 -13.52 10.93 -25.28
CA GLY A 641 -14.95 11.20 -25.08
C GLY A 641 -15.27 12.65 -24.73
N GLY A 642 -14.40 13.60 -25.08
CA GLY A 642 -14.65 15.03 -24.93
C GLY A 642 -15.26 15.65 -26.17
N ASN A 643 -15.56 16.95 -26.09
CA ASN A 643 -16.23 17.69 -27.17
C ASN A 643 -15.25 18.24 -28.23
N GLY A 644 -13.94 18.22 -27.97
CA GLY A 644 -12.92 18.74 -28.88
C GLY A 644 -13.03 20.24 -29.12
N LEU A 645 -13.39 21.01 -28.10
CA LEU A 645 -13.63 22.46 -28.22
C LEU A 645 -12.35 23.28 -28.40
N ALA A 646 -11.21 22.75 -27.99
CA ALA A 646 -9.90 23.36 -28.17
C ALA A 646 -9.10 22.59 -29.24
N ASP A 647 -8.34 23.31 -30.08
CA ASP A 647 -7.47 22.70 -31.09
C ASP A 647 -6.10 22.38 -30.47
N ASP A 648 -5.84 21.11 -30.25
CA ASP A 648 -4.62 20.59 -29.65
C ASP A 648 -3.39 20.68 -30.57
N SER A 649 -3.59 20.97 -31.86
CA SER A 649 -2.50 21.08 -32.85
C SER A 649 -1.78 22.44 -32.84
N ILE A 650 -2.32 23.40 -32.11
CA ILE A 650 -1.79 24.77 -32.06
C ILE A 650 -0.60 24.84 -31.11
N THR A 651 0.53 25.36 -31.61
CA THR A 651 1.64 25.80 -30.75
C THR A 651 1.34 27.17 -30.18
N HIS A 652 1.26 27.25 -28.86
CA HIS A 652 1.00 28.49 -28.14
C HIS A 652 2.31 29.25 -27.85
N LEU A 653 2.34 30.54 -28.17
CA LEU A 653 3.48 31.41 -27.91
C LEU A 653 3.16 32.35 -26.76
N THR A 654 4.16 32.61 -25.90
CA THR A 654 4.03 33.73 -24.95
C THR A 654 4.09 35.06 -25.68
N THR A 655 3.23 36.00 -25.30
CA THR A 655 3.09 37.30 -25.94
C THR A 655 3.02 38.41 -24.91
N TYR A 656 3.52 39.60 -25.26
CA TYR A 656 3.34 40.79 -24.45
C TYR A 656 1.88 41.23 -24.45
N ASP A 657 1.34 41.53 -23.28
CA ASP A 657 0.06 42.17 -23.19
C ASP A 657 0.25 43.69 -23.31
N PRO A 658 -0.42 44.38 -24.24
CA PRO A 658 -0.32 45.82 -24.41
C PRO A 658 -0.71 46.62 -23.16
N LEU A 659 -1.56 46.08 -22.31
CA LEU A 659 -1.98 46.73 -21.06
C LEU A 659 -0.89 46.70 -19.96
N TYR A 660 0.12 45.81 -20.10
CA TYR A 660 1.20 45.63 -19.11
C TYR A 660 2.59 45.81 -19.71
N MET A 661 2.71 46.62 -20.77
CA MET A 661 3.98 46.82 -21.50
C MET A 661 5.13 47.35 -20.63
N GLU A 662 4.83 48.14 -19.60
CA GLU A 662 5.84 48.67 -18.68
C GLU A 662 6.56 47.61 -17.84
N GLU A 663 5.90 46.47 -17.57
CA GLU A 663 6.49 45.39 -16.77
C GLU A 663 7.26 44.36 -17.59
N ARG A 664 7.24 44.46 -18.92
CA ARG A 664 7.87 43.50 -19.88
C ARG A 664 7.52 42.04 -19.58
N LYS A 665 6.30 41.78 -19.13
CA LYS A 665 5.81 40.44 -18.85
C LYS A 665 5.18 39.83 -20.09
N GLU A 666 5.52 38.56 -20.35
CA GLU A 666 4.90 37.78 -21.41
C GLU A 666 3.88 36.81 -20.81
N TRP A 667 2.73 36.69 -21.46
CA TRP A 667 1.61 35.91 -21.04
C TRP A 667 1.35 34.79 -22.03
N LEU A 668 1.13 33.57 -21.51
CA LEU A 668 0.56 32.46 -22.26
C LEU A 668 -0.96 32.62 -22.20
N LYS A 669 -1.61 32.87 -23.34
CA LYS A 669 -3.06 33.03 -23.44
C LYS A 669 -3.69 31.80 -24.07
N LEU A 670 -4.71 31.26 -23.39
CA LEU A 670 -5.36 30.02 -23.78
C LEU A 670 -6.86 30.16 -23.89
N TYR A 671 -7.47 29.41 -24.80
CA TYR A 671 -8.88 29.07 -24.73
C TYR A 671 -9.04 27.85 -23.81
N ILE A 672 -9.86 27.96 -22.77
CA ILE A 672 -10.04 26.92 -21.77
C ILE A 672 -11.52 26.56 -21.70
N PRO A 673 -11.96 25.44 -22.28
CA PRO A 673 -13.35 24.99 -22.23
C PRO A 673 -13.80 24.72 -20.77
N ALA A 674 -15.11 24.84 -20.53
CA ALA A 674 -15.73 24.47 -19.26
C ALA A 674 -15.48 22.98 -18.94
N ARG A 675 -15.29 22.65 -17.67
CA ARG A 675 -15.00 21.27 -17.19
C ARG A 675 -13.90 20.57 -18.01
N SER A 676 -12.81 21.26 -18.23
CA SER A 676 -11.67 20.67 -18.94
C SER A 676 -10.34 20.97 -18.26
N ALA A 677 -9.33 20.16 -18.58
CA ALA A 677 -7.95 20.44 -18.23
C ALA A 677 -7.06 20.21 -19.44
N VAL A 678 -6.02 21.04 -19.56
CA VAL A 678 -5.01 20.93 -20.60
C VAL A 678 -3.62 20.91 -19.98
N VAL A 679 -2.76 20.06 -20.51
CA VAL A 679 -1.33 20.00 -20.17
C VAL A 679 -0.52 20.46 -21.35
N LEU A 680 0.29 21.48 -21.13
CA LEU A 680 1.19 22.02 -22.14
C LEU A 680 2.65 21.70 -21.77
N LYS A 681 3.46 21.45 -22.78
CA LYS A 681 4.88 21.22 -22.64
C LYS A 681 5.66 22.32 -23.33
N LYS A 682 6.63 22.89 -22.61
CA LYS A 682 7.56 23.87 -23.19
C LYS A 682 8.50 23.21 -24.20
N ASN A 683 8.64 23.81 -25.40
CA ASN A 683 9.53 23.39 -26.48
C ASN A 683 10.99 23.78 -26.21
#